data_f97b00645aec067ddf8b2bbd7af03371
#
_entry.id   f97b00645aec067ddf8b2bbd7af03371
#
_cell.length_a   1.000
_cell.length_b   1.000
_cell.length_c   1.000
_cell.angle_alpha   90.00
_cell.angle_beta   90.00
_cell.angle_gamma   90.00
#
_symmetry.space_group_name_H-M   'P 1'
#
loop_
_entity.id
_entity.type
_entity.pdbx_description
1 polymer ?
#
loop_
_entity_poly.entity_id
_entity_poly.type
_entity_poly.pdbx_seq_one_letter_code
_entity_poly.pdbx_strand_id
1 'polypeptide(L)'
;MIRAAERKGIKMKENYRPYLDDVEAVLTEAGSSAAGLSSEEAAARLEKDGPNKLIEAKKRSSIARFFDQMKDPMIIILLVAALLSLITSLYQNENPSDVFIILFVVVLNSVLGVVQENKAEEAIEALKQMTAAKSKVLRDGQIVSIESSGLVVGDVVILEAGDSIPADGRIIEEASMKVEEAALTGESVPVTKQADLIELGENAKDVPLGDRRNMVYMGSTVVYGRGKAVITATGMSTEMGKIADAISQAEEELTPLQIKLAQLSRILTKLVLAICVFIFALGVIKAGRLSMDVMIDTFMLAISLAVAAIPEGLVAVVTIVLSIGVTKMSHRNAVIRRLTAVETLGCAQIICSDKTGTLTQNRMTVVDYAGHDRDLLAAGMALCCDAELKKDEDGKEEVVGEPTEAALVAYSSVQNLPKTELVDLFPRVGEAPFDSGRKMMSTVHKNNDMDAPGGLETELDKLIARSEYVQFTKGAPDVVLKHCTHILTDHGIEPITEELEANVKRDNARMAGKALRVLSLAARVYHERPDDFSDEALERDLIFVGLLGMIDPIRPEVKDAVAECRMAGIRPIMITGDQLDTAVAIGKDLGIIESADDAILGSALDDMSDEELLNKVGTYSVFARVQPEHKVRIVKAWRAHNMVAAMTGDGVNDAPAIKSADIGIGMGITGTDVTKNVADMILADDNFATIVSAVEEGRRIYSNIRKSIQFLLATNISEVLSILITTRLNFTILKPAHLLWINLITEIGRAHV
;
A
#
# COMPACT_ATOMS: atom_id res chain seq x y z
N MET A 1 -31.02 12.56 -45.48
CA MET A 1 -30.76 11.14 -45.20
C MET A 1 -29.26 10.84 -45.02
N ILE A 2 -28.47 11.69 -44.37
CA ILE A 2 -27.03 11.50 -44.12
C ILE A 2 -26.67 11.89 -42.66
N ARG A 3 -27.54 11.62 -41.68
CA ARG A 3 -27.29 11.91 -40.26
C ARG A 3 -27.85 10.85 -39.30
N ALA A 4 -27.99 9.62 -39.76
CA ALA A 4 -28.54 8.54 -38.91
C ALA A 4 -27.69 7.25 -38.88
N ALA A 5 -26.43 7.27 -39.33
CA ALA A 5 -25.58 6.07 -39.42
C ALA A 5 -24.35 6.04 -38.49
N GLU A 6 -24.20 7.01 -37.60
CA GLU A 6 -22.96 7.12 -36.74
C GLU A 6 -23.22 7.02 -35.26
N ARG A 7 -24.04 6.05 -34.80
CA ARG A 7 -24.16 5.73 -33.37
C ARG A 7 -24.13 4.23 -33.14
N LYS A 8 -23.21 3.50 -33.78
CA LYS A 8 -22.81 2.16 -33.32
C LYS A 8 -21.46 2.32 -32.61
N GLY A 9 -21.44 2.06 -31.31
CA GLY A 9 -20.21 2.01 -30.54
C GLY A 9 -19.26 1.00 -31.12
N ILE A 10 -18.01 1.33 -31.09
CA ILE A 10 -16.93 0.44 -31.48
C ILE A 10 -16.78 -0.60 -30.34
N LYS A 11 -17.68 -1.61 -30.35
CA LYS A 11 -17.36 -2.91 -29.75
C LYS A 11 -16.56 -3.64 -30.80
N MET A 12 -15.36 -4.09 -30.49
CA MET A 12 -14.67 -5.05 -31.36
C MET A 12 -15.63 -6.19 -31.71
N LYS A 13 -15.57 -6.71 -32.93
CA LYS A 13 -16.46 -7.80 -33.40
C LYS A 13 -16.42 -8.94 -32.37
N GLU A 14 -17.60 -9.52 -32.11
CA GLU A 14 -17.78 -10.69 -31.25
C GLU A 14 -16.98 -11.86 -31.82
N ASN A 15 -15.82 -12.20 -31.58
CA ASN A 15 -14.81 -13.13 -32.10
C ASN A 15 -13.59 -12.47 -32.77
N TYR A 16 -13.36 -11.18 -32.57
CA TYR A 16 -12.12 -10.57 -33.01
C TYR A 16 -10.91 -11.11 -32.21
N ARG A 17 -9.82 -11.43 -32.92
CA ARG A 17 -8.62 -12.05 -32.34
C ARG A 17 -7.40 -11.13 -32.50
N PRO A 18 -7.23 -10.11 -31.64
CA PRO A 18 -6.20 -9.09 -31.80
C PRO A 18 -4.76 -9.65 -31.77
N TYR A 19 -4.55 -10.86 -31.24
CA TYR A 19 -3.25 -11.53 -31.21
C TYR A 19 -2.83 -12.13 -32.56
N LEU A 20 -3.74 -12.26 -33.52
CA LEU A 20 -3.47 -12.77 -34.88
C LEU A 20 -3.30 -11.66 -35.92
N ASP A 21 -3.59 -10.41 -35.56
CA ASP A 21 -3.50 -9.28 -36.46
C ASP A 21 -2.27 -8.42 -36.17
N ASP A 22 -1.80 -7.70 -37.19
CA ASP A 22 -0.70 -6.74 -37.00
C ASP A 22 -1.17 -5.52 -36.16
N VAL A 23 -0.21 -4.75 -35.65
CA VAL A 23 -0.48 -3.61 -34.78
C VAL A 23 -1.36 -2.55 -35.45
N GLU A 24 -1.14 -2.27 -36.75
CA GLU A 24 -1.90 -1.27 -37.48
C GLU A 24 -3.38 -1.70 -37.69
N ALA A 25 -3.62 -2.96 -37.99
CA ALA A 25 -4.95 -3.51 -38.08
C ALA A 25 -5.70 -3.44 -36.75
N VAL A 26 -5.03 -3.78 -35.66
CA VAL A 26 -5.62 -3.70 -34.30
C VAL A 26 -5.94 -2.26 -33.91
N LEU A 27 -5.05 -1.31 -34.15
CA LEU A 27 -5.31 0.10 -33.91
C LEU A 27 -6.48 0.62 -34.73
N THR A 28 -6.58 0.21 -35.98
CA THR A 28 -7.69 0.59 -36.89
C THR A 28 -9.03 0.02 -36.41
N GLU A 29 -9.08 -1.27 -36.03
CA GLU A 29 -10.29 -1.91 -35.51
C GLU A 29 -10.71 -1.33 -34.14
N ALA A 30 -9.74 -0.96 -33.29
CA ALA A 30 -9.98 -0.25 -32.04
C ALA A 30 -10.37 1.22 -32.23
N GLY A 31 -10.32 1.73 -33.47
CA GLY A 31 -10.57 3.14 -33.78
C GLY A 31 -9.61 4.08 -33.06
N SER A 32 -8.34 3.71 -32.99
CA SER A 32 -7.29 4.42 -32.26
C SER A 32 -6.07 4.66 -33.15
N SER A 33 -5.03 5.28 -32.60
CA SER A 33 -3.75 5.51 -33.28
C SER A 33 -2.59 5.30 -32.31
N ALA A 34 -1.37 5.25 -32.82
CA ALA A 34 -0.16 5.19 -31.97
C ALA A 34 -0.01 6.41 -31.05
N ALA A 35 -0.67 7.53 -31.35
CA ALA A 35 -0.74 8.72 -30.50
C ALA A 35 -1.87 8.68 -29.44
N GLY A 36 -2.62 7.59 -29.38
CA GLY A 36 -3.76 7.39 -28.49
C GLY A 36 -5.07 7.98 -29.01
N LEU A 37 -6.08 7.99 -28.18
CA LEU A 37 -7.40 8.60 -28.41
C LEU A 37 -7.36 10.09 -28.02
N SER A 38 -8.33 10.85 -28.56
CA SER A 38 -8.62 12.17 -27.97
C SER A 38 -9.38 12.02 -26.66
N SER A 39 -9.21 12.98 -25.74
CA SER A 39 -9.92 13.01 -24.46
C SER A 39 -11.45 13.06 -24.66
N GLU A 40 -11.94 13.72 -25.69
CA GLU A 40 -13.37 13.81 -26.03
C GLU A 40 -13.93 12.45 -26.48
N GLU A 41 -13.21 11.75 -27.36
CA GLU A 41 -13.59 10.42 -27.82
C GLU A 41 -13.58 9.39 -26.69
N ALA A 42 -12.55 9.44 -25.82
CA ALA A 42 -12.44 8.58 -24.64
C ALA A 42 -13.63 8.79 -23.68
N ALA A 43 -14.03 10.04 -23.43
CA ALA A 43 -15.19 10.36 -22.60
C ALA A 43 -16.50 9.83 -23.22
N ALA A 44 -16.67 9.97 -24.53
CA ALA A 44 -17.85 9.47 -25.23
C ALA A 44 -17.95 7.94 -25.20
N ARG A 45 -16.80 7.23 -25.30
CA ARG A 45 -16.74 5.76 -25.14
C ARG A 45 -17.04 5.32 -23.72
N LEU A 46 -16.51 6.02 -22.73
CA LEU A 46 -16.75 5.73 -21.32
C LEU A 46 -18.25 5.88 -20.96
N GLU A 47 -18.91 6.91 -21.45
CA GLU A 47 -20.37 7.10 -21.24
C GLU A 47 -21.19 5.96 -21.88
N LYS A 48 -20.72 5.45 -23.00
CA LYS A 48 -21.45 4.43 -23.77
C LYS A 48 -21.20 3.01 -23.32
N ASP A 49 -19.92 2.65 -23.11
CA ASP A 49 -19.50 1.27 -22.83
C ASP A 49 -19.40 0.99 -21.32
N GLY A 50 -19.43 2.06 -20.49
CA GLY A 50 -19.32 1.99 -19.04
C GLY A 50 -17.88 1.90 -18.55
N PRO A 51 -17.68 1.96 -17.22
CA PRO A 51 -16.37 1.95 -16.61
C PRO A 51 -15.66 0.59 -16.71
N ASN A 52 -14.34 0.62 -16.79
CA ASN A 52 -13.49 -0.57 -16.72
C ASN A 52 -13.48 -1.14 -15.30
N LYS A 53 -14.55 -1.85 -14.93
CA LYS A 53 -14.73 -2.51 -13.62
C LYS A 53 -15.31 -3.89 -13.80
N LEU A 54 -14.85 -4.83 -13.01
CA LEU A 54 -15.51 -6.13 -12.86
C LEU A 54 -16.83 -5.91 -12.11
N ILE A 55 -17.88 -6.63 -12.50
CA ILE A 55 -19.16 -6.55 -11.81
C ILE A 55 -18.97 -7.14 -10.41
N GLU A 56 -19.04 -6.30 -9.40
CA GLU A 56 -19.16 -6.75 -8.03
C GLU A 56 -20.51 -7.46 -7.82
N ALA A 57 -20.55 -8.42 -6.89
CA ALA A 57 -21.80 -9.08 -6.52
C ALA A 57 -22.90 -8.05 -6.27
N LYS A 58 -24.08 -8.25 -6.82
CA LYS A 58 -25.21 -7.31 -6.69
C LYS A 58 -25.43 -6.99 -5.21
N LYS A 59 -25.31 -5.72 -4.84
CA LYS A 59 -25.63 -5.24 -3.49
C LYS A 59 -27.04 -5.69 -3.16
N ARG A 60 -27.21 -6.36 -2.01
CA ARG A 60 -28.52 -6.76 -1.52
C ARG A 60 -29.35 -5.53 -1.23
N SER A 61 -30.60 -5.49 -1.71
CA SER A 61 -31.47 -4.35 -1.43
C SER A 61 -31.75 -4.25 0.08
N SER A 62 -31.98 -3.05 0.61
CA SER A 62 -32.33 -2.84 2.02
C SER A 62 -33.55 -3.67 2.47
N ILE A 63 -34.47 -3.91 1.54
CA ILE A 63 -35.64 -4.79 1.79
C ILE A 63 -35.23 -6.25 1.95
N ALA A 64 -34.29 -6.75 1.11
CA ALA A 64 -33.79 -8.11 1.23
C ALA A 64 -33.04 -8.29 2.55
N ARG A 65 -32.21 -7.33 2.95
CA ARG A 65 -31.51 -7.30 4.24
C ARG A 65 -32.46 -7.30 5.42
N PHE A 66 -33.57 -6.53 5.33
CA PHE A 66 -34.60 -6.54 6.37
C PHE A 66 -35.19 -7.94 6.57
N PHE A 67 -35.52 -8.64 5.50
CA PHE A 67 -36.02 -10.02 5.60
C PHE A 67 -34.95 -11.04 6.00
N ASP A 68 -33.70 -10.82 5.65
CA ASP A 68 -32.58 -11.68 6.09
C ASP A 68 -32.36 -11.50 7.61
N GLN A 69 -32.49 -10.30 8.16
CA GLN A 69 -32.47 -10.07 9.60
C GLN A 69 -33.60 -10.79 10.32
N MET A 70 -34.79 -10.87 9.73
CA MET A 70 -35.91 -11.62 10.32
C MET A 70 -35.67 -13.15 10.39
N LYS A 71 -34.66 -13.68 9.69
CA LYS A 71 -34.24 -15.09 9.80
C LYS A 71 -33.29 -15.34 10.96
N ASP A 72 -32.87 -14.30 11.68
CA ASP A 72 -32.05 -14.46 12.88
C ASP A 72 -32.78 -15.37 13.88
N PRO A 73 -32.12 -16.40 14.43
CA PRO A 73 -32.73 -17.33 15.40
C PRO A 73 -33.40 -16.62 16.58
N MET A 74 -32.88 -15.46 16.97
CA MET A 74 -33.39 -14.67 18.08
C MET A 74 -34.70 -13.97 17.72
N ILE A 75 -34.77 -13.37 16.54
CA ILE A 75 -36.01 -12.76 16.02
C ILE A 75 -37.09 -13.85 15.83
N ILE A 76 -36.70 -15.04 15.38
CA ILE A 76 -37.63 -16.17 15.27
C ILE A 76 -38.22 -16.55 16.66
N ILE A 77 -37.39 -16.59 17.72
CA ILE A 77 -37.84 -16.83 19.07
C ILE A 77 -38.86 -15.74 19.53
N LEU A 78 -38.57 -14.47 19.24
CA LEU A 78 -39.49 -13.36 19.55
C LEU A 78 -40.82 -13.46 18.77
N LEU A 79 -40.77 -13.87 17.50
CA LEU A 79 -41.98 -14.06 16.69
C LEU A 79 -42.82 -15.25 17.21
N VAL A 80 -42.17 -16.33 17.65
CA VAL A 80 -42.83 -17.46 18.32
C VAL A 80 -43.44 -16.99 19.64
N ALA A 81 -42.72 -16.19 20.41
CA ALA A 81 -43.22 -15.58 21.65
C ALA A 81 -44.47 -14.71 21.40
N ALA A 82 -44.42 -13.86 20.37
CA ALA A 82 -45.54 -13.01 19.97
C ALA A 82 -46.78 -13.86 19.58
N LEU A 83 -46.57 -14.94 18.81
CA LEU A 83 -47.64 -15.83 18.40
C LEU A 83 -48.29 -16.51 19.62
N LEU A 84 -47.48 -17.00 20.55
CA LEU A 84 -47.97 -17.65 21.76
C LEU A 84 -48.67 -16.66 22.70
N SER A 85 -48.10 -15.44 22.82
CA SER A 85 -48.78 -14.34 23.56
C SER A 85 -50.12 -13.98 22.94
N LEU A 86 -50.25 -14.00 21.60
CA LEU A 86 -51.53 -13.79 20.90
C LEU A 86 -52.53 -14.88 21.23
N ILE A 87 -52.13 -16.14 21.15
CA ILE A 87 -52.99 -17.27 21.48
C ILE A 87 -53.46 -17.19 22.93
N THR A 88 -52.58 -16.84 23.86
CA THR A 88 -52.88 -16.67 25.29
C THR A 88 -53.87 -15.52 25.52
N SER A 89 -53.63 -14.36 24.94
CA SER A 89 -54.54 -13.20 25.06
C SER A 89 -55.94 -13.49 24.51
N LEU A 90 -56.02 -14.21 23.38
CA LEU A 90 -57.30 -14.67 22.82
C LEU A 90 -58.00 -15.66 23.73
N TYR A 91 -57.29 -16.58 24.36
CA TYR A 91 -57.83 -17.58 25.28
C TYR A 91 -58.33 -16.95 26.58
N GLN A 92 -57.60 -15.98 27.14
CA GLN A 92 -57.91 -15.27 28.38
C GLN A 92 -58.85 -14.08 28.17
N ASN A 93 -59.22 -13.76 26.91
CA ASN A 93 -60.04 -12.62 26.54
C ASN A 93 -59.44 -11.26 26.98
N GLU A 94 -58.07 -11.17 27.00
CA GLU A 94 -57.32 -9.99 27.35
C GLU A 94 -56.88 -9.20 26.13
N ASN A 95 -56.50 -7.92 26.28
CA ASN A 95 -55.96 -7.10 25.20
C ASN A 95 -54.56 -7.59 24.79
N PRO A 96 -54.29 -7.84 23.48
CA PRO A 96 -53.00 -8.33 22.99
C PRO A 96 -51.92 -7.22 22.91
N SER A 97 -51.86 -6.35 23.93
CA SER A 97 -50.89 -5.21 23.96
C SER A 97 -49.45 -5.67 23.86
N ASP A 98 -49.10 -6.79 24.51
CA ASP A 98 -47.73 -7.32 24.52
C ASP A 98 -47.30 -7.82 23.14
N VAL A 99 -48.22 -8.35 22.33
CA VAL A 99 -47.97 -8.77 20.96
C VAL A 99 -47.56 -7.60 20.09
N PHE A 100 -48.29 -6.47 20.19
CA PHE A 100 -47.96 -5.26 19.44
C PHE A 100 -46.62 -4.68 19.85
N ILE A 101 -46.25 -4.73 21.13
CA ILE A 101 -44.94 -4.27 21.62
C ILE A 101 -43.82 -5.16 21.07
N ILE A 102 -43.96 -6.49 21.13
CA ILE A 102 -42.96 -7.43 20.61
C ILE A 102 -42.77 -7.21 19.10
N LEU A 103 -43.84 -7.14 18.32
CA LEU A 103 -43.75 -6.92 16.87
C LEU A 103 -43.14 -5.54 16.56
N PHE A 104 -43.49 -4.50 17.29
CA PHE A 104 -42.89 -3.17 17.12
C PHE A 104 -41.36 -3.21 17.36
N VAL A 105 -40.94 -3.85 18.44
CA VAL A 105 -39.48 -3.99 18.75
C VAL A 105 -38.76 -4.81 17.68
N VAL A 106 -39.36 -5.91 17.23
CA VAL A 106 -38.76 -6.74 16.14
C VAL A 106 -38.57 -5.93 14.86
N VAL A 107 -39.60 -5.15 14.46
CA VAL A 107 -39.52 -4.29 13.28
C VAL A 107 -38.48 -3.20 13.48
N LEU A 108 -38.47 -2.55 14.65
CA LEU A 108 -37.53 -1.47 14.95
C LEU A 108 -36.08 -1.97 14.97
N ASN A 109 -35.79 -3.12 15.60
CA ASN A 109 -34.48 -3.73 15.62
C ASN A 109 -34.03 -4.11 14.23
N SER A 110 -34.90 -4.70 13.40
CA SER A 110 -34.59 -5.05 12.02
C SER A 110 -34.27 -3.81 11.16
N VAL A 111 -35.01 -2.72 11.35
CA VAL A 111 -34.75 -1.43 10.68
C VAL A 111 -33.41 -0.84 11.12
N LEU A 112 -33.15 -0.80 12.44
CA LEU A 112 -31.87 -0.32 12.98
C LEU A 112 -30.70 -1.13 12.46
N GLY A 113 -30.82 -2.46 12.45
CA GLY A 113 -29.81 -3.35 11.90
C GLY A 113 -29.49 -3.04 10.43
N VAL A 114 -30.50 -2.86 9.58
CA VAL A 114 -30.31 -2.50 8.16
C VAL A 114 -29.65 -1.11 8.03
N VAL A 115 -30.05 -0.12 8.83
CA VAL A 115 -29.43 1.22 8.79
C VAL A 115 -27.96 1.15 9.19
N GLN A 116 -27.63 0.38 10.22
CA GLN A 116 -26.26 0.19 10.69
C GLN A 116 -25.41 -0.55 9.66
N GLU A 117 -25.94 -1.61 9.03
CA GLU A 117 -25.26 -2.36 7.98
C GLU A 117 -24.97 -1.48 6.74
N ASN A 118 -25.96 -0.67 6.31
CA ASN A 118 -25.78 0.27 5.21
C ASN A 118 -24.69 1.31 5.50
N LYS A 119 -24.66 1.90 6.71
CA LYS A 119 -23.61 2.85 7.10
C LYS A 119 -22.21 2.23 7.12
N ALA A 120 -22.10 0.99 7.59
CA ALA A 120 -20.84 0.25 7.58
C ALA A 120 -20.36 0.00 6.15
N GLU A 121 -21.25 -0.39 5.24
CA GLU A 121 -20.93 -0.61 3.82
C GLU A 121 -20.54 0.68 3.12
N GLU A 122 -21.24 1.80 3.35
CA GLU A 122 -20.88 3.12 2.81
C GLU A 122 -19.46 3.54 3.23
N ALA A 123 -19.09 3.30 4.49
CA ALA A 123 -17.75 3.61 4.98
C ALA A 123 -16.67 2.75 4.28
N ILE A 124 -16.93 1.46 4.06
CA ILE A 124 -16.04 0.55 3.33
C ILE A 124 -15.91 0.96 1.86
N GLU A 125 -17.02 1.35 1.22
CA GLU A 125 -17.02 1.81 -0.17
C GLU A 125 -16.20 3.09 -0.36
N ALA A 126 -16.34 4.06 0.54
CA ALA A 126 -15.54 5.29 0.53
C ALA A 126 -14.03 4.99 0.64
N LEU A 127 -13.64 3.99 1.43
CA LEU A 127 -12.25 3.55 1.54
C LEU A 127 -11.72 2.90 0.25
N LYS A 128 -12.54 2.07 -0.42
CA LYS A 128 -12.17 1.48 -1.72
C LYS A 128 -11.90 2.54 -2.78
N GLN A 129 -12.64 3.66 -2.77
CA GLN A 129 -12.43 4.76 -3.70
C GLN A 129 -11.10 5.51 -3.45
N MET A 130 -10.64 5.60 -2.21
CA MET A 130 -9.35 6.24 -1.88
C MET A 130 -8.13 5.46 -2.40
N THR A 131 -8.28 4.19 -2.71
CA THR A 131 -7.22 3.29 -3.22
C THR A 131 -7.40 2.91 -4.68
N ALA A 132 -8.17 3.69 -5.45
CA ALA A 132 -8.42 3.43 -6.86
C ALA A 132 -7.09 3.39 -7.63
N ALA A 133 -6.87 2.30 -8.38
CA ALA A 133 -5.69 2.14 -9.22
C ALA A 133 -5.66 3.22 -10.31
N LYS A 134 -4.46 3.74 -10.61
CA LYS A 134 -4.24 4.71 -11.68
C LYS A 134 -3.49 4.06 -12.82
N SER A 135 -3.74 4.52 -14.04
CA SER A 135 -3.06 4.06 -15.25
C SER A 135 -2.52 5.23 -16.04
N LYS A 136 -1.30 5.08 -16.57
CA LYS A 136 -0.69 6.04 -17.49
C LYS A 136 -1.21 5.75 -18.90
N VAL A 137 -1.87 6.70 -19.52
CA VAL A 137 -2.43 6.57 -20.86
C VAL A 137 -1.91 7.68 -21.78
N LEU A 138 -1.83 7.37 -23.06
CA LEU A 138 -1.50 8.34 -24.08
C LEU A 138 -2.82 8.87 -24.66
N ARG A 139 -3.18 10.12 -24.38
CA ARG A 139 -4.35 10.82 -24.92
C ARG A 139 -3.93 12.17 -25.47
N ASP A 140 -4.48 12.57 -26.60
CA ASP A 140 -4.12 13.82 -27.31
C ASP A 140 -2.61 13.96 -27.56
N GLY A 141 -1.89 12.82 -27.71
CA GLY A 141 -0.45 12.78 -27.88
C GLY A 141 0.36 13.05 -26.61
N GLN A 142 -0.29 13.16 -25.43
CA GLN A 142 0.35 13.40 -24.15
C GLN A 142 0.10 12.25 -23.17
N ILE A 143 1.06 12.00 -22.27
CA ILE A 143 0.94 11.01 -21.23
C ILE A 143 0.14 11.61 -20.08
N VAL A 144 -1.02 11.04 -19.78
CA VAL A 144 -1.91 11.48 -18.71
C VAL A 144 -2.15 10.31 -17.73
N SER A 145 -2.15 10.59 -16.43
CA SER A 145 -2.52 9.61 -15.41
C SER A 145 -4.02 9.73 -15.13
N ILE A 146 -4.75 8.64 -15.34
CA ILE A 146 -6.19 8.55 -15.09
C ILE A 146 -6.51 7.42 -14.11
N GLU A 147 -7.69 7.44 -13.50
CA GLU A 147 -8.19 6.25 -12.81
C GLU A 147 -8.37 5.08 -13.80
N SER A 148 -7.88 3.89 -13.43
CA SER A 148 -7.97 2.69 -14.28
C SER A 148 -9.41 2.33 -14.65
N SER A 149 -10.38 2.75 -13.83
CA SER A 149 -11.82 2.65 -14.12
C SER A 149 -12.29 3.49 -15.31
N GLY A 150 -11.54 4.53 -15.67
CA GLY A 150 -11.80 5.43 -16.81
C GLY A 150 -11.18 4.98 -18.14
N LEU A 151 -10.58 3.79 -18.19
CA LEU A 151 -10.04 3.20 -19.42
C LEU A 151 -11.15 2.73 -20.35
N VAL A 152 -10.92 2.94 -21.64
CA VAL A 152 -11.82 2.51 -22.72
C VAL A 152 -11.08 1.72 -23.79
N VAL A 153 -11.80 0.93 -24.57
CA VAL A 153 -11.23 0.23 -25.74
C VAL A 153 -10.65 1.26 -26.71
N GLY A 154 -9.39 1.05 -27.11
CA GLY A 154 -8.63 1.97 -27.97
C GLY A 154 -7.69 2.92 -27.21
N ASP A 155 -7.76 3.02 -25.88
CA ASP A 155 -6.72 3.73 -25.12
C ASP A 155 -5.36 3.05 -25.31
N VAL A 156 -4.30 3.83 -25.39
CA VAL A 156 -2.91 3.33 -25.39
C VAL A 156 -2.35 3.51 -23.98
N VAL A 157 -2.11 2.39 -23.29
CA VAL A 157 -1.53 2.38 -21.96
C VAL A 157 -0.02 2.24 -22.02
N ILE A 158 0.66 2.90 -21.07
CA ILE A 158 2.10 2.77 -20.84
C ILE A 158 2.27 1.89 -19.62
N LEU A 159 3.07 0.83 -19.78
CA LEU A 159 3.31 -0.19 -18.78
C LEU A 159 4.79 -0.26 -18.43
N GLU A 160 5.11 -0.23 -17.15
CA GLU A 160 6.46 -0.31 -16.60
C GLU A 160 6.56 -1.40 -15.54
N ALA A 161 7.78 -1.85 -15.24
CA ALA A 161 7.98 -2.85 -14.20
C ALA A 161 7.37 -2.38 -12.86
N GLY A 162 6.50 -3.20 -12.28
CA GLY A 162 5.73 -2.90 -11.07
C GLY A 162 4.29 -2.50 -11.32
N ASP A 163 3.90 -2.20 -12.55
CA ASP A 163 2.53 -1.85 -12.89
C ASP A 163 1.64 -3.09 -12.97
N SER A 164 0.42 -2.97 -12.45
CA SER A 164 -0.65 -3.93 -12.71
C SER A 164 -1.32 -3.60 -14.05
N ILE A 165 -1.57 -4.61 -14.87
CA ILE A 165 -2.22 -4.43 -16.17
C ILE A 165 -3.72 -4.20 -15.93
N PRO A 166 -4.24 -3.03 -16.31
CA PRO A 166 -5.57 -2.58 -15.91
C PRO A 166 -6.72 -3.15 -16.76
N ALA A 167 -6.41 -3.64 -17.96
CA ALA A 167 -7.36 -4.15 -18.93
C ALA A 167 -6.64 -5.04 -19.96
N ASP A 168 -7.37 -5.81 -20.79
CA ASP A 168 -6.74 -6.61 -21.82
C ASP A 168 -6.28 -5.72 -23.00
N GLY A 169 -5.05 -5.93 -23.44
CA GLY A 169 -4.46 -5.11 -24.50
C GLY A 169 -3.54 -5.86 -25.44
N ARG A 170 -3.36 -5.32 -26.66
CA ARG A 170 -2.39 -5.76 -27.66
C ARG A 170 -1.13 -4.90 -27.53
N ILE A 171 0.02 -5.52 -27.35
CA ILE A 171 1.31 -4.83 -27.25
C ILE A 171 1.64 -4.16 -28.59
N ILE A 172 2.00 -2.87 -28.54
CA ILE A 172 2.40 -2.05 -29.70
C ILE A 172 3.92 -1.93 -29.74
N GLU A 173 4.55 -1.66 -28.59
CA GLU A 173 5.97 -1.50 -28.40
C GLU A 173 6.37 -2.19 -27.11
N GLU A 174 7.57 -2.76 -27.08
CA GLU A 174 8.15 -3.34 -25.87
C GLU A 174 9.65 -3.17 -25.81
N ALA A 175 10.18 -3.16 -24.59
CA ALA A 175 11.61 -3.20 -24.30
C ALA A 175 11.86 -4.19 -23.16
N SER A 176 12.22 -5.43 -23.54
CA SER A 176 12.52 -6.53 -22.60
C SER A 176 11.40 -6.83 -21.59
N MET A 177 10.13 -6.63 -21.98
CA MET A 177 8.98 -6.73 -21.10
C MET A 177 8.71 -8.19 -20.70
N LYS A 178 8.58 -8.42 -19.38
CA LYS A 178 8.12 -9.71 -18.81
C LYS A 178 6.91 -9.48 -17.91
N VAL A 179 5.93 -10.36 -18.05
CA VAL A 179 4.65 -10.27 -17.34
C VAL A 179 4.38 -11.56 -16.59
N GLU A 180 3.99 -11.43 -15.33
CA GLU A 180 3.50 -12.54 -14.51
C GLU A 180 1.99 -12.68 -14.74
N GLU A 181 1.58 -13.83 -15.28
CA GLU A 181 0.20 -14.14 -15.66
C GLU A 181 -0.39 -15.31 -14.83
N ALA A 182 0.20 -15.60 -13.67
CA ALA A 182 -0.18 -16.74 -12.83
C ALA A 182 -1.67 -16.78 -12.47
N ALA A 183 -2.31 -15.63 -12.33
CA ALA A 183 -3.74 -15.52 -12.02
C ALA A 183 -4.65 -16.06 -13.15
N LEU A 184 -4.15 -16.08 -14.38
CA LEU A 184 -4.91 -16.52 -15.57
C LEU A 184 -4.44 -17.86 -16.10
N THR A 185 -3.11 -18.10 -16.10
CA THR A 185 -2.51 -19.30 -16.70
C THR A 185 -2.20 -20.39 -15.68
N GLY A 186 -2.09 -20.03 -14.38
CA GLY A 186 -1.64 -20.91 -13.32
C GLY A 186 -0.12 -21.10 -13.26
N GLU A 187 0.63 -20.51 -14.19
CA GLU A 187 2.09 -20.63 -14.26
C GLU A 187 2.76 -19.45 -13.56
N SER A 188 3.64 -19.71 -12.59
CA SER A 188 4.33 -18.69 -11.81
C SER A 188 5.57 -18.09 -12.47
N VAL A 189 5.99 -18.63 -13.63
CA VAL A 189 7.16 -18.11 -14.36
C VAL A 189 6.74 -16.95 -15.24
N PRO A 190 7.39 -15.76 -15.13
CA PRO A 190 7.08 -14.61 -15.96
C PRO A 190 7.27 -14.89 -17.45
N VAL A 191 6.29 -14.53 -18.26
CA VAL A 191 6.27 -14.70 -19.70
C VAL A 191 6.94 -13.50 -20.37
N THR A 192 7.93 -13.74 -21.23
CA THR A 192 8.52 -12.69 -22.08
C THR A 192 7.50 -12.30 -23.16
N LYS A 193 7.23 -11.00 -23.22
CA LYS A 193 6.29 -10.41 -24.18
C LYS A 193 7.01 -9.88 -25.40
N GLN A 194 6.29 -9.79 -26.52
CA GLN A 194 6.80 -9.30 -27.80
C GLN A 194 5.70 -8.61 -28.59
N ALA A 195 6.05 -7.67 -29.45
CA ALA A 195 5.08 -6.98 -30.30
C ALA A 195 4.76 -7.75 -31.62
N ASP A 196 5.54 -8.76 -31.94
CA ASP A 196 5.47 -9.50 -33.19
C ASP A 196 4.13 -10.23 -33.39
N LEU A 197 3.83 -10.53 -34.65
CA LEU A 197 2.66 -11.30 -35.05
C LEU A 197 2.83 -12.77 -34.60
N ILE A 198 1.75 -13.37 -34.11
CA ILE A 198 1.71 -14.78 -33.78
C ILE A 198 1.10 -15.55 -34.97
N GLU A 199 1.87 -16.46 -35.55
CA GLU A 199 1.39 -17.33 -36.63
C GLU A 199 0.64 -18.54 -36.04
N LEU A 200 -0.56 -18.81 -36.61
CA LEU A 200 -1.30 -20.03 -36.30
C LEU A 200 -0.58 -21.24 -36.91
N GLY A 201 -0.26 -22.24 -36.12
CA GLY A 201 0.23 -23.51 -36.61
C GLY A 201 -0.78 -24.20 -37.54
N GLU A 202 -0.27 -24.94 -38.54
CA GLU A 202 -1.06 -25.54 -39.66
C GLU A 202 -2.33 -26.31 -39.26
N ASN A 203 -2.45 -26.77 -38.01
CA ASN A 203 -3.62 -27.53 -37.50
C ASN A 203 -4.28 -26.91 -36.26
N ALA A 204 -3.86 -25.72 -35.82
CA ALA A 204 -4.37 -25.07 -34.62
C ALA A 204 -5.63 -24.23 -34.96
N LYS A 205 -6.72 -24.45 -34.23
CA LYS A 205 -7.94 -23.65 -34.35
C LYS A 205 -7.83 -22.31 -33.63
N ASP A 206 -6.94 -22.20 -32.64
CA ASP A 206 -6.71 -21.02 -31.81
C ASP A 206 -5.34 -21.10 -31.10
N VAL A 207 -4.88 -19.96 -30.54
CA VAL A 207 -3.67 -19.87 -29.72
C VAL A 207 -4.08 -19.93 -28.25
N PRO A 208 -3.54 -20.87 -27.44
CA PRO A 208 -3.80 -20.89 -26.00
C PRO A 208 -3.43 -19.57 -25.31
N LEU A 209 -4.14 -19.21 -24.23
CA LEU A 209 -3.99 -17.92 -23.56
C LEU A 209 -2.54 -17.63 -23.17
N GLY A 210 -1.83 -18.59 -22.56
CA GLY A 210 -0.45 -18.45 -22.12
C GLY A 210 0.57 -18.30 -23.25
N ASP A 211 0.21 -18.69 -24.50
CA ASP A 211 1.09 -18.58 -25.67
C ASP A 211 0.88 -17.27 -26.44
N ARG A 212 -0.10 -16.44 -26.06
CA ARG A 212 -0.38 -15.14 -26.71
C ARG A 212 0.61 -14.08 -26.20
N ARG A 213 1.87 -14.21 -26.60
CA ARG A 213 2.98 -13.39 -26.12
C ARG A 213 2.87 -11.91 -26.52
N ASN A 214 2.05 -11.56 -27.47
CA ASN A 214 1.83 -10.20 -27.92
C ASN A 214 0.59 -9.53 -27.26
N MET A 215 -0.01 -10.18 -26.27
CA MET A 215 -1.11 -9.65 -25.47
C MET A 215 -0.71 -9.44 -24.03
N VAL A 216 -1.40 -8.52 -23.37
CA VAL A 216 -1.41 -8.32 -21.91
C VAL A 216 -2.83 -8.44 -21.40
N TYR A 217 -3.00 -8.92 -20.17
CA TYR A 217 -4.29 -9.27 -19.60
C TYR A 217 -4.54 -8.58 -18.27
N MET A 218 -5.77 -8.16 -18.03
CA MET A 218 -6.21 -7.58 -16.77
C MET A 218 -5.86 -8.45 -15.58
N GLY A 219 -5.29 -7.83 -14.53
CA GLY A 219 -4.93 -8.51 -13.28
C GLY A 219 -3.56 -9.21 -13.31
N SER A 220 -2.86 -9.18 -14.44
CA SER A 220 -1.45 -9.58 -14.55
C SER A 220 -0.52 -8.44 -14.16
N THR A 221 0.75 -8.73 -13.95
CA THR A 221 1.74 -7.76 -13.47
C THR A 221 2.98 -7.70 -14.35
N VAL A 222 3.45 -6.50 -14.67
CA VAL A 222 4.73 -6.30 -15.34
C VAL A 222 5.85 -6.43 -14.31
N VAL A 223 6.68 -7.47 -14.42
CA VAL A 223 7.77 -7.73 -13.46
C VAL A 223 9.13 -7.22 -13.95
N TYR A 224 9.27 -6.99 -15.27
CA TYR A 224 10.51 -6.49 -15.85
C TYR A 224 10.27 -5.75 -17.17
N GLY A 225 11.10 -4.73 -17.45
CA GLY A 225 11.04 -3.98 -18.70
C GLY A 225 9.87 -2.98 -18.76
N ARG A 226 9.53 -2.58 -19.98
CA ARG A 226 8.45 -1.62 -20.24
C ARG A 226 7.81 -1.88 -21.59
N GLY A 227 6.59 -1.37 -21.80
CA GLY A 227 5.91 -1.48 -23.09
C GLY A 227 4.73 -0.53 -23.22
N LYS A 228 4.16 -0.47 -24.42
CA LYS A 228 2.89 0.19 -24.71
C LYS A 228 1.91 -0.83 -25.26
N ALA A 229 0.66 -0.76 -24.84
CA ALA A 229 -0.40 -1.64 -25.33
C ALA A 229 -1.67 -0.84 -25.65
N VAL A 230 -2.33 -1.18 -26.75
CA VAL A 230 -3.68 -0.67 -27.04
C VAL A 230 -4.72 -1.55 -26.35
N ILE A 231 -5.63 -0.96 -25.61
CA ILE A 231 -6.69 -1.67 -24.90
C ILE A 231 -7.69 -2.25 -25.92
N THR A 232 -7.92 -3.55 -25.81
CA THR A 232 -8.81 -4.32 -26.70
C THR A 232 -10.09 -4.78 -26.01
N ALA A 233 -10.07 -4.95 -24.67
CA ALA A 233 -11.25 -5.29 -23.88
C ALA A 233 -11.14 -4.67 -22.47
N THR A 234 -12.30 -4.27 -21.92
CA THR A 234 -12.43 -3.66 -20.58
C THR A 234 -13.48 -4.38 -19.74
N GLY A 235 -13.35 -4.30 -18.43
CA GLY A 235 -14.31 -4.80 -17.43
C GLY A 235 -14.67 -6.28 -17.64
N MET A 236 -15.96 -6.59 -17.72
CA MET A 236 -16.46 -7.96 -17.89
C MET A 236 -16.13 -8.60 -19.25
N SER A 237 -15.69 -7.81 -20.23
CA SER A 237 -15.26 -8.32 -21.53
C SER A 237 -13.82 -8.83 -21.54
N THR A 238 -13.03 -8.58 -20.50
CA THR A 238 -11.65 -9.10 -20.34
C THR A 238 -11.65 -10.60 -20.04
N GLU A 239 -10.51 -11.26 -20.22
CA GLU A 239 -10.36 -12.67 -19.84
C GLU A 239 -10.60 -12.87 -18.33
N MET A 240 -10.10 -11.95 -17.50
CA MET A 240 -10.40 -11.95 -16.06
C MET A 240 -11.90 -11.73 -15.78
N GLY A 241 -12.58 -10.86 -16.55
CA GLY A 241 -14.02 -10.64 -16.45
C GLY A 241 -14.85 -11.89 -16.72
N LYS A 242 -14.47 -12.69 -17.71
CA LYS A 242 -15.12 -13.97 -18.02
C LYS A 242 -14.98 -14.99 -16.88
N ILE A 243 -13.83 -14.97 -16.18
CA ILE A 243 -13.59 -15.81 -14.99
C ILE A 243 -14.37 -15.29 -13.79
N ALA A 244 -14.40 -13.97 -13.59
CA ALA A 244 -15.10 -13.34 -12.47
C ALA A 244 -16.60 -13.62 -12.46
N ASP A 245 -17.24 -13.72 -13.64
CA ASP A 245 -18.66 -14.11 -13.76
C ASP A 245 -18.92 -15.53 -13.22
N ALA A 246 -17.96 -16.43 -13.35
CA ALA A 246 -18.02 -17.78 -12.80
C ALA A 246 -17.76 -17.84 -11.27
N ILE A 247 -17.03 -16.86 -10.69
CA ILE A 247 -16.61 -16.81 -9.29
C ILE A 247 -17.53 -15.90 -8.45
N SER A 248 -18.38 -15.09 -9.04
CA SER A 248 -19.21 -14.06 -8.37
C SER A 248 -20.15 -14.57 -7.27
N GLN A 249 -20.08 -15.86 -6.88
CA GLN A 249 -20.81 -16.51 -5.79
C GLN A 249 -19.94 -16.74 -4.53
N ALA A 250 -18.70 -16.24 -4.47
CA ALA A 250 -17.88 -16.38 -3.28
C ALA A 250 -18.43 -15.47 -2.16
N GLU A 251 -18.82 -16.08 -1.03
CA GLU A 251 -19.25 -15.37 0.19
C GLU A 251 -18.09 -14.54 0.76
N GLU A 252 -18.40 -13.36 1.32
CA GLU A 252 -17.43 -12.54 2.05
C GLU A 252 -16.85 -13.32 3.23
N GLU A 253 -15.53 -13.35 3.36
CA GLU A 253 -14.84 -14.00 4.47
C GLU A 253 -15.09 -13.24 5.77
N LEU A 254 -15.65 -13.95 6.77
CA LEU A 254 -15.85 -13.43 8.12
C LEU A 254 -14.50 -13.29 8.85
N THR A 255 -14.37 -12.25 9.67
CA THR A 255 -13.17 -12.10 10.51
C THR A 255 -13.11 -13.19 11.59
N PRO A 256 -11.91 -13.57 12.08
CA PRO A 256 -11.76 -14.52 13.17
C PRO A 256 -12.59 -14.16 14.41
N LEU A 257 -12.69 -12.86 14.72
CA LEU A 257 -13.52 -12.35 15.80
C LEU A 257 -15.02 -12.59 15.54
N GLN A 258 -15.50 -12.31 14.32
CA GLN A 258 -16.90 -12.57 13.93
C GLN A 258 -17.24 -14.07 14.04
N ILE A 259 -16.33 -14.94 13.62
CA ILE A 259 -16.50 -16.41 13.75
C ILE A 259 -16.60 -16.80 15.22
N LYS A 260 -15.69 -16.31 16.09
CA LYS A 260 -15.71 -16.58 17.53
C LYS A 260 -16.98 -16.02 18.21
N LEU A 261 -17.43 -14.84 17.79
CA LEU A 261 -18.68 -14.26 18.31
C LEU A 261 -19.91 -15.06 17.88
N ALA A 262 -19.95 -15.57 16.66
CA ALA A 262 -21.02 -16.46 16.21
C ALA A 262 -21.02 -17.78 17.00
N GLN A 263 -19.85 -18.31 17.35
CA GLN A 263 -19.72 -19.49 18.22
C GLN A 263 -20.20 -19.19 19.63
N LEU A 264 -19.82 -18.06 20.22
CA LEU A 264 -20.27 -17.60 21.53
C LEU A 264 -21.80 -17.44 21.57
N SER A 265 -22.37 -16.80 20.55
CA SER A 265 -23.83 -16.64 20.40
C SER A 265 -24.54 -18.01 20.41
N ARG A 266 -24.02 -19.00 19.67
CA ARG A 266 -24.59 -20.37 19.69
C ARG A 266 -24.51 -21.04 21.07
N ILE A 267 -23.40 -20.85 21.81
CA ILE A 267 -23.24 -21.40 23.16
C ILE A 267 -24.25 -20.73 24.10
N LEU A 268 -24.38 -19.41 24.05
CA LEU A 268 -25.34 -18.64 24.85
C LEU A 268 -26.77 -19.07 24.54
N THR A 269 -27.13 -19.21 23.28
CA THR A 269 -28.48 -19.69 22.87
C THR A 269 -28.81 -21.05 23.47
N LYS A 270 -27.85 -22.00 23.42
CA LYS A 270 -28.05 -23.33 24.04
C LYS A 270 -28.21 -23.26 25.55
N LEU A 271 -27.40 -22.42 26.22
CA LEU A 271 -27.48 -22.21 27.67
C LEU A 271 -28.83 -21.61 28.07
N VAL A 272 -29.27 -20.58 27.35
CA VAL A 272 -30.57 -19.91 27.55
C VAL A 272 -31.71 -20.90 27.40
N LEU A 273 -31.70 -21.72 26.33
CA LEU A 273 -32.74 -22.72 26.11
C LEU A 273 -32.77 -23.73 27.26
N ALA A 274 -31.61 -24.17 27.75
CA ALA A 274 -31.53 -25.08 28.91
C ALA A 274 -32.11 -24.44 30.19
N ILE A 275 -31.83 -23.18 30.46
CA ILE A 275 -32.35 -22.40 31.58
C ILE A 275 -33.88 -22.24 31.45
N CYS A 276 -34.38 -21.94 30.23
CA CYS A 276 -35.81 -21.81 29.98
C CYS A 276 -36.56 -23.13 30.28
N VAL A 277 -36.05 -24.26 29.80
CA VAL A 277 -36.59 -25.59 30.08
C VAL A 277 -36.56 -25.90 31.60
N PHE A 278 -35.48 -25.55 32.28
CA PHE A 278 -35.30 -25.74 33.70
C PHE A 278 -36.36 -24.92 34.52
N ILE A 279 -36.52 -23.65 34.17
CA ILE A 279 -37.49 -22.76 34.84
C ILE A 279 -38.93 -23.21 34.56
N PHE A 280 -39.23 -23.58 33.32
CA PHE A 280 -40.53 -24.14 32.98
C PHE A 280 -40.82 -25.39 33.82
N ALA A 281 -39.89 -26.33 33.88
CA ALA A 281 -40.07 -27.53 34.71
C ALA A 281 -40.22 -27.22 36.20
N LEU A 282 -39.40 -26.33 36.76
CA LEU A 282 -39.51 -25.86 38.15
C LEU A 282 -40.86 -25.22 38.45
N GLY A 283 -41.36 -24.35 37.55
CA GLY A 283 -42.63 -23.69 37.71
C GLY A 283 -43.81 -24.69 37.76
N VAL A 284 -43.80 -25.63 36.82
CA VAL A 284 -44.82 -26.71 36.79
C VAL A 284 -44.77 -27.60 38.05
N ILE A 285 -43.55 -28.01 38.47
CA ILE A 285 -43.37 -28.82 39.69
C ILE A 285 -43.86 -28.09 40.95
N LYS A 286 -43.51 -26.80 41.05
CA LYS A 286 -43.88 -25.95 42.19
C LYS A 286 -45.39 -25.69 42.30
N ALA A 287 -46.06 -25.58 41.15
CA ALA A 287 -47.50 -25.40 41.11
C ALA A 287 -48.31 -26.64 41.61
N GLY A 288 -47.66 -27.83 41.58
CA GLY A 288 -48.27 -29.08 42.11
C GLY A 288 -49.49 -29.56 41.33
N ARG A 289 -49.87 -28.89 40.25
CA ARG A 289 -51.01 -29.22 39.38
C ARG A 289 -50.70 -28.86 37.92
N LEU A 290 -51.09 -29.73 37.03
CA LEU A 290 -51.04 -29.48 35.59
C LEU A 290 -52.38 -28.87 35.15
N SER A 291 -52.52 -27.53 35.24
CA SER A 291 -53.61 -26.81 34.63
C SER A 291 -53.09 -25.97 33.45
N MET A 292 -53.97 -25.66 32.50
CA MET A 292 -53.58 -24.90 31.32
C MET A 292 -53.04 -23.52 31.70
N ASP A 293 -53.64 -22.85 32.67
CA ASP A 293 -53.22 -21.53 33.15
C ASP A 293 -51.79 -21.56 33.73
N VAL A 294 -51.45 -22.57 34.56
CA VAL A 294 -50.11 -22.74 35.12
C VAL A 294 -49.08 -23.01 34.03
N MET A 295 -49.45 -23.78 33.02
CA MET A 295 -48.54 -24.06 31.89
C MET A 295 -48.28 -22.77 31.08
N ILE A 296 -49.30 -21.97 30.82
CA ILE A 296 -49.23 -20.71 30.11
C ILE A 296 -48.33 -19.72 30.88
N ASP A 297 -48.62 -19.47 32.16
CA ASP A 297 -47.89 -18.51 32.98
C ASP A 297 -46.40 -18.88 33.10
N THR A 298 -46.12 -20.15 33.32
CA THR A 298 -44.74 -20.65 33.44
C THR A 298 -44.00 -20.60 32.11
N PHE A 299 -44.72 -20.84 31.03
CA PHE A 299 -44.16 -20.74 29.69
C PHE A 299 -43.86 -19.29 29.31
N MET A 300 -44.77 -18.34 29.62
CA MET A 300 -44.55 -16.90 29.42
C MET A 300 -43.33 -16.40 30.23
N LEU A 301 -43.19 -16.92 31.48
CA LEU A 301 -42.01 -16.60 32.28
C LEU A 301 -40.68 -17.14 31.62
N ALA A 302 -40.72 -18.36 31.10
CA ALA A 302 -39.55 -18.95 30.40
C ALA A 302 -39.21 -18.16 29.13
N ILE A 303 -40.22 -17.70 28.38
CA ILE A 303 -40.01 -16.82 27.21
C ILE A 303 -39.42 -15.48 27.64
N SER A 304 -39.92 -14.87 28.71
CA SER A 304 -39.39 -13.59 29.24
C SER A 304 -37.90 -13.71 29.54
N LEU A 305 -37.51 -14.85 30.13
CA LEU A 305 -36.11 -15.14 30.43
C LEU A 305 -35.28 -15.37 29.15
N ALA A 306 -35.85 -16.05 28.14
CA ALA A 306 -35.19 -16.24 26.87
C ALA A 306 -34.86 -14.91 26.22
N VAL A 307 -35.83 -14.00 26.18
CA VAL A 307 -35.66 -12.64 25.62
C VAL A 307 -34.58 -11.85 26.37
N ALA A 308 -34.62 -11.87 27.72
CA ALA A 308 -33.67 -11.16 28.56
C ALA A 308 -32.22 -11.68 28.41
N ALA A 309 -32.05 -12.97 28.14
CA ALA A 309 -30.76 -13.61 28.15
C ALA A 309 -29.98 -13.51 26.84
N ILE A 310 -30.61 -13.06 25.78
CA ILE A 310 -30.02 -13.00 24.44
C ILE A 310 -29.41 -11.62 24.20
N PRO A 311 -28.07 -11.51 23.98
CA PRO A 311 -27.46 -10.24 23.62
C PRO A 311 -27.79 -9.91 22.16
N GLU A 312 -28.81 -9.09 21.95
CA GLU A 312 -29.16 -8.56 20.64
C GLU A 312 -28.03 -7.67 20.11
N GLY A 313 -27.82 -7.62 18.80
CA GLY A 313 -26.88 -6.69 18.16
C GLY A 313 -25.39 -6.95 18.38
N LEU A 314 -24.95 -8.07 18.98
CA LEU A 314 -23.53 -8.33 19.27
C LEU A 314 -22.63 -8.23 18.02
N VAL A 315 -23.05 -8.83 16.91
CA VAL A 315 -22.30 -8.80 15.64
C VAL A 315 -22.35 -7.40 15.02
N ALA A 316 -23.50 -6.74 15.07
CA ALA A 316 -23.66 -5.39 14.53
C ALA A 316 -22.77 -4.36 15.25
N VAL A 317 -22.69 -4.41 16.57
CA VAL A 317 -21.82 -3.53 17.37
C VAL A 317 -20.35 -3.69 16.98
N VAL A 318 -19.89 -4.94 16.79
CA VAL A 318 -18.51 -5.19 16.36
C VAL A 318 -18.24 -4.60 14.99
N THR A 319 -19.15 -4.81 14.03
CA THR A 319 -19.02 -4.26 12.68
C THR A 319 -18.99 -2.73 12.68
N ILE A 320 -19.81 -2.09 13.49
CA ILE A 320 -19.84 -0.62 13.63
C ILE A 320 -18.53 -0.11 14.24
N VAL A 321 -18.06 -0.71 15.33
CA VAL A 321 -16.80 -0.30 15.98
C VAL A 321 -15.63 -0.47 15.04
N LEU A 322 -15.58 -1.57 14.27
CA LEU A 322 -14.57 -1.79 13.22
C LEU A 322 -14.67 -0.71 12.14
N SER A 323 -15.86 -0.42 11.62
CA SER A 323 -16.07 0.59 10.57
C SER A 323 -15.64 1.99 11.00
N ILE A 324 -16.03 2.42 12.21
CA ILE A 324 -15.57 3.70 12.79
C ILE A 324 -14.06 3.73 12.94
N GLY A 325 -13.47 2.63 13.41
CA GLY A 325 -12.03 2.51 13.58
C GLY A 325 -11.27 2.61 12.26
N VAL A 326 -11.73 1.89 11.24
CA VAL A 326 -11.14 1.93 9.89
C VAL A 326 -11.20 3.33 9.28
N THR A 327 -12.35 4.03 9.43
CA THR A 327 -12.47 5.42 8.99
C THR A 327 -11.45 6.33 9.69
N LYS A 328 -11.24 6.16 11.01
CA LYS A 328 -10.22 6.93 11.74
C LYS A 328 -8.79 6.59 11.31
N MET A 329 -8.48 5.32 11.03
CA MET A 329 -7.18 4.91 10.49
C MET A 329 -6.92 5.56 9.13
N SER A 330 -7.92 5.57 8.24
CA SER A 330 -7.82 6.21 6.93
C SER A 330 -7.54 7.71 7.03
N HIS A 331 -8.20 8.43 7.94
CA HIS A 331 -7.90 9.85 8.20
C HIS A 331 -6.49 10.11 8.74
N ARG A 332 -5.80 9.05 9.20
CA ARG A 332 -4.41 9.07 9.63
C ARG A 332 -3.47 8.39 8.62
N ASN A 333 -3.82 8.40 7.36
CA ASN A 333 -3.04 7.85 6.25
C ASN A 333 -2.86 6.31 6.26
N ALA A 334 -3.53 5.59 7.15
CA ALA A 334 -3.51 4.12 7.19
C ALA A 334 -4.78 3.57 6.52
N VAL A 335 -4.70 3.23 5.24
CA VAL A 335 -5.84 2.74 4.46
C VAL A 335 -5.93 1.23 4.56
N ILE A 336 -6.96 0.74 5.24
CA ILE A 336 -7.20 -0.69 5.45
C ILE A 336 -7.92 -1.27 4.23
N ARG A 337 -7.39 -2.32 3.64
CA ARG A 337 -7.99 -3.05 2.52
C ARG A 337 -8.82 -4.26 2.96
N ARG A 338 -8.46 -4.89 4.08
CA ARG A 338 -9.18 -6.04 4.64
C ARG A 338 -9.52 -5.77 6.09
N LEU A 339 -10.78 -5.92 6.47
CA LEU A 339 -11.23 -5.68 7.85
C LEU A 339 -10.55 -6.61 8.87
N THR A 340 -10.16 -7.81 8.44
CA THR A 340 -9.41 -8.76 9.28
C THR A 340 -8.07 -8.19 9.75
N ALA A 341 -7.44 -7.33 8.95
CA ALA A 341 -6.16 -6.71 9.27
C ALA A 341 -6.22 -5.80 10.49
N VAL A 342 -7.36 -5.15 10.75
CA VAL A 342 -7.53 -4.24 11.89
C VAL A 342 -7.36 -4.97 13.23
N GLU A 343 -7.94 -6.15 13.34
CA GLU A 343 -7.81 -6.98 14.53
C GLU A 343 -6.38 -7.47 14.72
N THR A 344 -5.79 -7.99 13.64
CA THR A 344 -4.43 -8.53 13.65
C THR A 344 -3.40 -7.44 13.93
N LEU A 345 -3.59 -6.24 13.36
CA LEU A 345 -2.70 -5.08 13.55
C LEU A 345 -2.60 -4.65 15.02
N GLY A 346 -3.72 -4.65 15.73
CA GLY A 346 -3.72 -4.39 17.19
C GLY A 346 -2.95 -5.45 18.02
N CYS A 347 -2.72 -6.62 17.45
CA CYS A 347 -1.95 -7.71 18.05
C CYS A 347 -0.49 -7.78 17.58
N ALA A 348 -0.05 -6.87 16.69
CA ALA A 348 1.32 -6.87 16.16
C ALA A 348 2.36 -6.84 17.28
N GLN A 349 3.36 -7.72 17.16
CA GLN A 349 4.49 -7.87 18.08
C GLN A 349 5.82 -7.62 17.37
N ILE A 350 5.88 -7.86 16.07
CA ILE A 350 7.03 -7.66 15.20
C ILE A 350 6.62 -6.76 14.04
N ILE A 351 7.40 -5.72 13.76
CA ILE A 351 7.24 -4.90 12.56
C ILE A 351 8.55 -4.97 11.75
N CYS A 352 8.54 -5.76 10.70
CA CYS A 352 9.62 -5.84 9.72
C CYS A 352 9.45 -4.70 8.73
N SER A 353 10.35 -3.73 8.76
CA SER A 353 10.31 -2.56 7.89
C SER A 353 11.45 -2.56 6.89
N ASP A 354 11.14 -2.32 5.62
CA ASP A 354 12.17 -1.88 4.69
C ASP A 354 12.72 -0.52 5.14
N LYS A 355 13.98 -0.26 4.87
CA LYS A 355 14.62 1.02 5.23
C LYS A 355 14.14 2.14 4.31
N THR A 356 14.33 1.93 2.99
CA THR A 356 14.18 2.97 1.97
C THR A 356 12.71 3.36 1.81
N GLY A 357 12.43 4.66 1.82
CA GLY A 357 11.08 5.19 1.64
C GLY A 357 10.16 5.05 2.87
N THR A 358 10.40 4.08 3.76
CA THR A 358 9.59 3.84 4.97
C THR A 358 10.20 4.48 6.22
N LEU A 359 11.45 4.11 6.56
CA LEU A 359 12.20 4.70 7.68
C LEU A 359 12.91 5.98 7.25
N THR A 360 13.22 6.10 5.96
CA THR A 360 13.89 7.23 5.34
C THR A 360 12.97 7.96 4.35
N GLN A 361 13.39 9.15 3.89
CA GLN A 361 12.58 10.01 3.05
C GLN A 361 12.55 9.59 1.57
N ASN A 362 13.33 8.58 1.16
CA ASN A 362 13.57 8.19 -0.23
C ASN A 362 14.08 9.36 -1.09
N ARG A 363 14.86 10.24 -0.49
CA ARG A 363 15.38 11.44 -1.12
C ARG A 363 16.82 11.64 -0.68
N MET A 364 17.76 11.47 -1.60
CA MET A 364 19.16 11.78 -1.32
C MET A 364 19.34 13.26 -0.97
N THR A 365 20.15 13.54 0.03
CA THR A 365 20.44 14.89 0.50
C THR A 365 21.93 15.02 0.80
N VAL A 366 22.59 16.08 0.32
CA VAL A 366 23.97 16.38 0.67
C VAL A 366 24.02 16.93 2.10
N VAL A 367 24.82 16.29 2.95
CA VAL A 367 24.90 16.61 4.38
C VAL A 367 26.31 16.91 4.87
N ASP A 368 27.34 16.56 4.10
CA ASP A 368 28.75 16.82 4.45
C ASP A 368 29.55 17.16 3.19
N TYR A 369 30.61 17.94 3.34
CA TYR A 369 31.54 18.24 2.24
C TYR A 369 32.98 18.33 2.75
N ALA A 370 33.93 18.12 1.85
CA ALA A 370 35.35 18.35 2.08
C ALA A 370 35.97 18.94 0.80
N GLY A 371 36.57 20.10 0.91
CA GLY A 371 37.17 20.86 -0.17
C GLY A 371 37.36 22.31 0.25
N HIS A 372 38.14 23.05 -0.50
CA HIS A 372 38.53 24.44 -0.18
C HIS A 372 37.63 25.48 -0.85
N ASP A 373 36.84 25.06 -1.84
CA ASP A 373 35.87 25.90 -2.53
C ASP A 373 34.51 25.22 -2.60
N ARG A 374 33.62 25.65 -1.72
CA ARG A 374 32.29 25.07 -1.59
C ARG A 374 31.37 25.42 -2.74
N ASP A 375 31.49 26.64 -3.23
CA ASP A 375 30.62 27.19 -4.28
C ASP A 375 30.98 26.57 -5.63
N LEU A 376 32.27 26.48 -5.95
CA LEU A 376 32.76 25.77 -7.12
C LEU A 376 32.39 24.28 -7.09
N LEU A 377 32.52 23.63 -5.90
CA LEU A 377 32.13 22.24 -5.73
C LEU A 377 30.64 22.04 -5.97
N ALA A 378 29.78 22.92 -5.47
CA ALA A 378 28.35 22.86 -5.66
C ALA A 378 27.94 23.11 -7.12
N ALA A 379 28.51 24.16 -7.75
CA ALA A 379 28.24 24.52 -9.13
C ALA A 379 28.70 23.44 -10.11
N GLY A 380 29.95 22.95 -9.97
CA GLY A 380 30.51 21.93 -10.83
C GLY A 380 29.74 20.60 -10.73
N MET A 381 29.34 20.20 -9.51
CA MET A 381 28.50 19.01 -9.32
C MET A 381 27.12 19.15 -10.01
N ALA A 382 26.47 20.32 -9.90
CA ALA A 382 25.18 20.57 -10.53
C ALA A 382 25.26 20.62 -12.07
N LEU A 383 26.33 21.21 -12.61
CA LEU A 383 26.58 21.27 -14.05
C LEU A 383 26.88 19.89 -14.63
N CYS A 384 27.59 19.05 -13.88
CA CYS A 384 27.92 17.67 -14.28
C CYS A 384 26.78 16.69 -13.92
N CYS A 385 25.52 17.05 -14.15
CA CYS A 385 24.31 16.25 -13.88
C CYS A 385 23.33 16.38 -15.03
N ASP A 386 22.48 15.34 -15.19
CA ASP A 386 21.36 15.34 -16.13
C ASP A 386 20.05 15.73 -15.45
N ALA A 387 19.97 15.67 -14.11
CA ALA A 387 18.81 16.15 -13.35
C ALA A 387 18.54 17.64 -13.61
N GLU A 388 17.28 18.01 -13.75
CA GLU A 388 16.81 19.35 -14.09
C GLU A 388 15.92 19.94 -12.99
N LEU A 389 15.90 21.26 -12.88
CA LEU A 389 15.00 22.01 -12.02
C LEU A 389 13.76 22.38 -12.84
N LYS A 390 12.59 21.84 -12.47
CA LYS A 390 11.31 22.11 -13.13
C LYS A 390 10.36 22.80 -12.13
N LYS A 391 9.42 23.59 -12.65
CA LYS A 391 8.33 24.14 -11.85
C LYS A 391 7.11 23.26 -12.04
N ASP A 392 6.52 22.83 -10.92
CA ASP A 392 5.25 22.11 -10.93
C ASP A 392 4.08 23.04 -11.32
N GLU A 393 2.87 22.48 -11.42
CA GLU A 393 1.65 23.21 -11.77
C GLU A 393 1.31 24.32 -10.77
N ASP A 394 1.79 24.23 -9.52
CA ASP A 394 1.61 25.22 -8.46
C ASP A 394 2.75 26.25 -8.43
N GLY A 395 3.72 26.19 -9.35
CA GLY A 395 4.87 27.08 -9.46
C GLY A 395 5.99 26.82 -8.46
N LYS A 396 5.96 25.68 -7.75
CA LYS A 396 7.00 25.25 -6.83
C LYS A 396 8.12 24.55 -7.61
N GLU A 397 9.35 24.87 -7.29
CA GLU A 397 10.52 24.27 -7.92
C GLU A 397 10.73 22.84 -7.41
N GLU A 398 10.78 21.89 -8.33
CA GLU A 398 11.06 20.49 -8.08
C GLU A 398 12.23 20.03 -8.93
N VAL A 399 13.15 19.24 -8.35
CA VAL A 399 14.26 18.65 -9.09
C VAL A 399 13.83 17.29 -9.64
N VAL A 400 13.88 17.16 -10.96
CA VAL A 400 13.50 15.93 -11.68
C VAL A 400 14.77 15.27 -12.23
N GLY A 401 15.01 14.02 -11.86
CA GLY A 401 16.17 13.24 -12.29
C GLY A 401 16.48 12.08 -11.36
N GLU A 402 17.61 11.42 -11.61
CA GLU A 402 18.11 10.34 -10.75
C GLU A 402 18.37 10.88 -9.34
N PRO A 403 18.00 10.16 -8.26
CA PRO A 403 18.02 10.68 -6.89
C PRO A 403 19.35 11.27 -6.44
N THR A 404 20.48 10.67 -6.86
CA THR A 404 21.83 11.14 -6.54
C THR A 404 22.11 12.49 -7.22
N GLU A 405 21.75 12.63 -8.47
CA GLU A 405 21.93 13.88 -9.23
C GLU A 405 20.96 14.96 -8.76
N ALA A 406 19.73 14.58 -8.46
CA ALA A 406 18.74 15.49 -7.88
C ALA A 406 19.23 16.11 -6.56
N ALA A 407 19.94 15.33 -5.72
CA ALA A 407 20.55 15.83 -4.50
C ALA A 407 21.63 16.89 -4.75
N LEU A 408 22.45 16.70 -5.80
CA LEU A 408 23.51 17.65 -6.17
C LEU A 408 22.92 18.98 -6.69
N VAL A 409 21.91 18.90 -7.55
CA VAL A 409 21.18 20.08 -8.05
C VAL A 409 20.44 20.82 -6.93
N ALA A 410 19.79 20.10 -6.04
CA ALA A 410 19.13 20.70 -4.87
C ALA A 410 20.16 21.37 -3.94
N TYR A 411 21.33 20.76 -3.74
CA TYR A 411 22.39 21.33 -2.92
C TYR A 411 22.92 22.65 -3.51
N SER A 412 23.15 22.73 -4.84
CA SER A 412 23.61 23.97 -5.45
C SER A 412 22.56 25.09 -5.32
N SER A 413 21.27 24.77 -5.43
CA SER A 413 20.20 25.76 -5.19
C SER A 413 20.18 26.28 -3.76
N VAL A 414 20.45 25.42 -2.76
CA VAL A 414 20.58 25.84 -1.35
C VAL A 414 21.81 26.76 -1.13
N GLN A 415 22.86 26.64 -1.96
CA GLN A 415 24.00 27.55 -1.96
C GLN A 415 23.75 28.84 -2.76
N ASN A 416 22.53 29.12 -3.17
CA ASN A 416 22.16 30.24 -4.06
C ASN A 416 22.79 30.15 -5.47
N LEU A 417 23.04 28.94 -5.96
CA LEU A 417 23.61 28.67 -7.29
C LEU A 417 22.63 27.75 -8.06
N PRO A 418 21.43 28.23 -8.43
CA PRO A 418 20.45 27.41 -9.11
C PRO A 418 20.95 26.97 -10.49
N LYS A 419 20.77 25.67 -10.81
CA LYS A 419 21.26 25.08 -12.05
C LYS A 419 20.77 25.84 -13.29
N THR A 420 19.58 26.43 -13.27
CA THR A 420 19.02 27.22 -14.37
C THR A 420 19.91 28.42 -14.73
N GLU A 421 20.43 29.15 -13.75
CA GLU A 421 21.36 30.25 -13.95
C GLU A 421 22.76 29.75 -14.35
N LEU A 422 23.23 28.68 -13.74
CA LEU A 422 24.52 28.10 -14.07
C LEU A 422 24.61 27.61 -15.52
N VAL A 423 23.55 27.01 -16.06
CA VAL A 423 23.51 26.54 -17.46
C VAL A 423 23.55 27.69 -18.45
N ASP A 424 22.98 28.86 -18.13
CA ASP A 424 23.06 30.08 -18.97
C ASP A 424 24.50 30.65 -19.01
N LEU A 425 25.21 30.61 -17.87
CA LEU A 425 26.60 31.02 -17.76
C LEU A 425 27.59 29.98 -18.35
N PHE A 426 27.29 28.70 -18.15
CA PHE A 426 28.15 27.57 -18.54
C PHE A 426 27.34 26.51 -19.36
N PRO A 427 26.90 26.85 -20.60
CA PRO A 427 26.18 25.92 -21.44
C PRO A 427 27.04 24.70 -21.79
N ARG A 428 26.45 23.47 -21.66
CA ARG A 428 27.10 22.20 -21.99
C ARG A 428 27.36 22.12 -23.50
N VAL A 429 28.58 21.79 -23.90
CA VAL A 429 28.99 21.65 -25.31
C VAL A 429 29.47 20.26 -25.70
N GLY A 430 29.67 19.37 -24.71
CA GLY A 430 30.04 17.99 -24.89
C GLY A 430 30.07 17.21 -23.58
N GLU A 431 30.11 15.90 -23.67
CA GLU A 431 30.13 15.04 -22.50
C GLU A 431 30.70 13.64 -22.79
N ALA A 432 31.22 12.98 -21.74
CA ALA A 432 31.38 11.55 -21.61
C ALA A 432 30.32 11.11 -20.52
N PRO A 433 29.25 10.42 -20.92
CA PRO A 433 28.15 10.09 -20.02
C PRO A 433 28.58 9.12 -18.93
N PHE A 434 27.78 9.01 -17.87
CA PHE A 434 28.06 8.11 -16.78
C PHE A 434 28.12 6.65 -17.26
N ASP A 435 29.18 5.95 -16.87
CA ASP A 435 29.33 4.53 -17.08
C ASP A 435 29.64 3.81 -15.76
N SER A 436 28.90 2.73 -15.49
CA SER A 436 29.01 1.98 -14.22
C SER A 436 30.34 1.22 -14.08
N GLY A 437 31.03 0.88 -15.16
CA GLY A 437 32.34 0.26 -15.14
C GLY A 437 33.41 1.27 -14.79
N ARG A 438 33.36 2.48 -15.38
CA ARG A 438 34.27 3.59 -15.10
C ARG A 438 33.92 4.31 -13.80
N LYS A 439 32.66 4.30 -13.38
CA LYS A 439 32.13 5.03 -12.18
C LYS A 439 32.37 6.54 -12.22
N MET A 440 32.38 7.13 -13.39
CA MET A 440 32.63 8.54 -13.64
C MET A 440 31.73 9.08 -14.74
N MET A 441 31.56 10.40 -14.76
CA MET A 441 30.92 11.20 -15.80
C MET A 441 31.67 12.51 -15.96
N SER A 442 31.85 12.96 -17.19
CA SER A 442 32.51 14.24 -17.51
C SER A 442 31.63 15.08 -18.42
N THR A 443 31.53 16.37 -18.13
CA THR A 443 30.82 17.33 -18.97
C THR A 443 31.72 18.53 -19.27
N VAL A 444 31.65 19.04 -20.50
CA VAL A 444 32.40 20.21 -20.95
C VAL A 444 31.43 21.34 -21.21
N HIS A 445 31.75 22.51 -20.68
CA HIS A 445 30.92 23.71 -20.72
C HIS A 445 31.67 24.87 -21.33
N LYS A 446 30.98 25.70 -22.14
CA LYS A 446 31.49 26.94 -22.60
C LYS A 446 31.37 28.00 -21.50
N ASN A 447 32.39 28.76 -21.25
CA ASN A 447 32.35 29.89 -20.30
C ASN A 447 31.86 31.13 -20.99
N ASN A 448 30.62 31.55 -20.69
CA ASN A 448 30.05 32.83 -21.21
C ASN A 448 30.32 34.01 -20.29
N ASP A 449 30.96 33.82 -19.13
CA ASP A 449 31.16 34.84 -18.08
C ASP A 449 32.66 35.17 -17.89
N MET A 450 33.38 35.29 -18.99
CA MET A 450 34.85 35.54 -18.98
C MET A 450 35.27 36.90 -18.36
N ASP A 451 34.34 37.78 -18.01
CA ASP A 451 34.60 39.11 -17.45
C ASP A 451 33.95 39.38 -16.09
N ALA A 452 33.51 38.34 -15.34
CA ALA A 452 32.86 38.54 -14.04
C ALA A 452 33.74 39.27 -13.03
N PRO A 453 33.38 40.50 -12.62
CA PRO A 453 34.17 41.24 -11.66
C PRO A 453 33.79 40.87 -10.22
N GLY A 454 34.71 40.29 -9.53
CA GLY A 454 34.72 40.31 -8.05
C GLY A 454 34.00 39.20 -7.34
N GLY A 455 34.74 38.39 -6.62
CA GLY A 455 34.29 37.34 -5.77
C GLY A 455 35.01 36.00 -6.01
N LEU A 456 35.99 35.97 -6.91
CA LEU A 456 36.78 34.75 -7.19
C LEU A 456 37.71 34.49 -6.00
N GLU A 457 37.35 33.50 -5.19
CA GLU A 457 38.06 33.21 -3.93
C GLU A 457 39.32 32.37 -4.17
N THR A 458 39.25 31.43 -5.12
CA THR A 458 40.32 30.47 -5.34
C THR A 458 41.14 30.73 -6.60
N GLU A 459 42.29 30.09 -6.72
CA GLU A 459 43.13 30.13 -7.92
C GLU A 459 42.45 29.43 -9.09
N LEU A 460 41.65 28.38 -8.82
CA LEU A 460 40.91 27.64 -9.84
C LEU A 460 39.78 28.49 -10.43
N ASP A 461 39.04 29.27 -9.61
CA ASP A 461 38.03 30.23 -10.10
C ASP A 461 38.66 31.24 -11.05
N LYS A 462 39.83 31.79 -10.71
CA LYS A 462 40.58 32.73 -11.56
C LYS A 462 41.04 32.08 -12.86
N LEU A 463 41.34 30.81 -12.82
CA LEU A 463 41.74 30.01 -14.00
C LEU A 463 40.52 29.76 -14.91
N ILE A 464 39.38 29.38 -14.32
CA ILE A 464 38.12 29.17 -15.02
C ILE A 464 37.68 30.49 -15.71
N ALA A 465 37.67 31.61 -14.98
CA ALA A 465 37.31 32.93 -15.51
C ALA A 465 38.15 33.38 -16.71
N ARG A 466 39.38 32.90 -16.88
CA ARG A 466 40.30 33.19 -17.99
C ARG A 466 40.26 32.15 -19.12
N SER A 467 39.46 31.13 -19.01
CA SER A 467 39.39 30.00 -19.94
C SER A 467 38.07 30.00 -20.72
N GLU A 468 38.14 29.65 -22.01
CA GLU A 468 36.93 29.61 -22.86
C GLU A 468 36.01 28.42 -22.53
N TYR A 469 36.61 27.30 -22.04
CA TYR A 469 35.85 26.09 -21.69
C TYR A 469 36.34 25.53 -20.36
N VAL A 470 35.39 25.00 -19.61
CA VAL A 470 35.62 24.27 -18.36
C VAL A 470 35.00 22.87 -18.44
N GLN A 471 35.74 21.89 -17.98
CA GLN A 471 35.24 20.53 -17.79
C GLN A 471 35.06 20.26 -16.31
N PHE A 472 33.95 19.63 -15.99
CA PHE A 472 33.69 19.04 -14.68
C PHE A 472 33.56 17.53 -14.80
N THR A 473 34.24 16.82 -13.91
CA THR A 473 34.21 15.35 -13.83
C THR A 473 33.76 14.94 -12.43
N LYS A 474 32.64 14.22 -12.32
CA LYS A 474 32.18 13.65 -11.06
C LYS A 474 32.30 12.13 -11.07
N GLY A 475 32.51 11.54 -9.89
CA GLY A 475 32.58 10.07 -9.79
C GLY A 475 32.97 9.57 -8.40
N ALA A 476 33.27 8.28 -8.34
CA ALA A 476 33.75 7.65 -7.12
C ALA A 476 35.11 8.22 -6.73
N PRO A 477 35.33 8.61 -5.45
CA PRO A 477 36.56 9.29 -5.01
C PRO A 477 37.85 8.53 -5.30
N ASP A 478 37.82 7.20 -5.13
CA ASP A 478 38.96 6.30 -5.37
C ASP A 478 39.30 6.13 -6.87
N VAL A 479 38.36 6.45 -7.73
CA VAL A 479 38.55 6.39 -9.19
C VAL A 479 38.98 7.77 -9.69
N VAL A 480 38.22 8.82 -9.45
CA VAL A 480 38.50 10.19 -9.94
C VAL A 480 39.89 10.65 -9.51
N LEU A 481 40.30 10.37 -8.26
CA LEU A 481 41.59 10.78 -7.72
C LEU A 481 42.78 10.21 -8.52
N LYS A 482 42.64 9.04 -9.11
CA LYS A 482 43.68 8.42 -9.96
C LYS A 482 43.92 9.15 -11.31
N HIS A 483 42.90 9.86 -11.76
CA HIS A 483 42.94 10.65 -12.98
C HIS A 483 43.33 12.12 -12.76
N CYS A 484 43.58 12.50 -11.47
CA CYS A 484 43.99 13.83 -11.08
C CYS A 484 45.51 13.92 -10.98
N THR A 485 46.08 15.00 -11.47
CA THR A 485 47.52 15.33 -11.34
C THR A 485 47.73 16.45 -10.32
N HIS A 486 46.72 17.26 -10.08
CA HIS A 486 46.72 18.40 -9.16
C HIS A 486 45.50 18.38 -8.23
N ILE A 487 45.58 19.11 -7.15
CA ILE A 487 44.52 19.30 -6.16
C ILE A 487 44.42 20.76 -5.78
N LEU A 488 43.18 21.24 -5.59
CA LEU A 488 42.92 22.58 -5.05
C LEU A 488 43.10 22.58 -3.54
N THR A 489 43.97 23.49 -3.04
CA THR A 489 44.25 23.68 -1.60
C THR A 489 44.06 25.15 -1.20
N ASP A 490 44.21 25.49 0.05
CA ASP A 490 44.23 26.90 0.53
C ASP A 490 45.39 27.74 -0.04
N HIS A 491 46.42 27.06 -0.58
CA HIS A 491 47.57 27.71 -1.16
C HIS A 491 47.47 27.79 -2.73
N GLY A 492 46.37 27.30 -3.29
CA GLY A 492 46.13 27.29 -4.73
C GLY A 492 46.14 25.87 -5.32
N ILE A 493 46.46 25.78 -6.61
CA ILE A 493 46.52 24.48 -7.34
C ILE A 493 47.90 23.88 -7.14
N GLU A 494 47.98 22.77 -6.43
CA GLU A 494 49.23 22.08 -6.12
C GLU A 494 49.28 20.68 -6.77
N PRO A 495 50.46 20.16 -7.16
CA PRO A 495 50.62 18.76 -7.58
C PRO A 495 50.18 17.82 -6.43
N ILE A 496 49.54 16.70 -6.77
CA ILE A 496 49.15 15.71 -5.78
C ILE A 496 50.39 15.08 -5.17
N THR A 497 50.55 15.15 -3.85
CA THR A 497 51.56 14.48 -3.05
C THR A 497 50.93 13.29 -2.31
N GLU A 498 51.72 12.34 -1.81
CA GLU A 498 51.21 11.25 -0.97
C GLU A 498 50.47 11.71 0.25
N GLU A 499 50.86 12.86 0.83
CA GLU A 499 50.23 13.46 1.98
C GLU A 499 48.82 14.01 1.65
N LEU A 500 48.71 14.76 0.54
CA LEU A 500 47.43 15.30 0.05
C LEU A 500 46.45 14.20 -0.35
N GLU A 501 46.94 13.16 -1.04
CA GLU A 501 46.15 11.97 -1.37
C GLU A 501 45.65 11.26 -0.10
N ALA A 502 46.53 11.11 0.90
CA ALA A 502 46.14 10.50 2.17
C ALA A 502 45.09 11.33 2.93
N ASN A 503 45.12 12.67 2.81
CA ASN A 503 44.10 13.55 3.37
C ASN A 503 42.73 13.32 2.72
N VAL A 504 42.66 13.29 1.37
CA VAL A 504 41.43 13.01 0.63
C VAL A 504 40.86 11.64 1.03
N LYS A 505 41.72 10.61 1.09
CA LYS A 505 41.31 9.27 1.52
C LYS A 505 40.77 9.24 2.95
N ARG A 506 41.35 10.05 3.85
CA ARG A 506 40.90 10.18 5.25
C ARG A 506 39.52 10.84 5.32
N ASP A 507 39.30 11.91 4.53
CA ASP A 507 37.99 12.57 4.48
C ASP A 507 36.95 11.67 3.87
N ASN A 508 37.26 10.94 2.81
CA ASN A 508 36.37 9.92 2.24
C ASN A 508 36.03 8.85 3.29
N ALA A 509 37.02 8.31 4.01
CA ALA A 509 36.80 7.32 5.06
C ALA A 509 35.94 7.89 6.22
N ARG A 510 36.16 9.16 6.61
CA ARG A 510 35.36 9.85 7.61
C ARG A 510 33.89 9.95 7.21
N MET A 511 33.61 10.31 5.96
CA MET A 511 32.25 10.39 5.42
C MET A 511 31.64 9.00 5.26
N ALA A 512 32.38 8.04 4.72
CA ALA A 512 31.93 6.65 4.59
C ALA A 512 31.60 6.02 5.96
N GLY A 513 32.39 6.33 7.00
CA GLY A 513 32.14 5.89 8.38
C GLY A 513 30.86 6.47 9.00
N LYS A 514 30.30 7.55 8.41
CA LYS A 514 28.97 8.11 8.74
C LYS A 514 27.87 7.54 7.82
N ALA A 515 28.16 6.48 7.10
CA ALA A 515 27.23 5.89 6.13
C ALA A 515 26.84 6.82 4.95
N LEU A 516 27.67 7.80 4.62
CA LEU A 516 27.41 8.71 3.52
C LEU A 516 27.84 8.08 2.17
N ARG A 517 27.03 8.29 1.13
CA ARG A 517 27.44 8.09 -0.26
C ARG A 517 28.34 9.26 -0.64
N VAL A 518 29.60 9.00 -0.98
CA VAL A 518 30.55 10.05 -1.30
C VAL A 518 30.77 10.11 -2.81
N LEU A 519 30.68 11.33 -3.37
CA LEU A 519 31.09 11.65 -4.72
C LEU A 519 32.18 12.71 -4.68
N SER A 520 33.11 12.62 -5.61
CA SER A 520 34.16 13.62 -5.84
C SER A 520 33.92 14.43 -7.08
N LEU A 521 34.40 15.67 -7.08
CA LEU A 521 34.48 16.54 -8.22
C LEU A 521 35.93 16.82 -8.57
N ALA A 522 36.23 16.78 -9.87
CA ALA A 522 37.47 17.30 -10.44
C ALA A 522 37.14 18.26 -11.59
N ALA A 523 38.03 19.15 -11.91
CA ALA A 523 37.90 20.12 -12.99
C ALA A 523 39.10 20.12 -13.91
N ARG A 524 38.89 20.56 -15.16
CA ARG A 524 39.92 20.86 -16.13
C ARG A 524 39.51 22.06 -16.99
N VAL A 525 40.44 22.89 -17.43
CA VAL A 525 40.15 24.07 -18.25
C VAL A 525 40.78 23.94 -19.61
N TYR A 526 40.16 24.61 -20.58
CA TYR A 526 40.68 24.64 -21.98
C TYR A 526 40.56 26.07 -22.54
N HIS A 527 41.55 26.43 -23.35
CA HIS A 527 41.57 27.70 -24.10
C HIS A 527 40.87 27.61 -25.45
N GLU A 528 40.67 26.40 -25.97
CA GLU A 528 39.93 26.11 -27.21
C GLU A 528 38.97 24.94 -26.93
N ARG A 529 37.93 24.83 -27.77
CA ARG A 529 36.97 23.71 -27.64
C ARG A 529 37.69 22.39 -27.86
N PRO A 530 37.56 21.41 -26.97
CA PRO A 530 38.07 20.04 -27.22
C PRO A 530 37.43 19.46 -28.49
N ASP A 531 38.24 18.84 -29.34
CA ASP A 531 37.78 18.17 -30.56
C ASP A 531 37.22 16.75 -30.27
N ASP A 532 37.69 16.13 -29.18
CA ASP A 532 37.36 14.76 -28.78
C ASP A 532 36.73 14.78 -27.36
N PHE A 533 35.47 14.24 -27.26
CA PHE A 533 34.72 14.10 -26.02
C PHE A 533 34.72 12.65 -25.53
N SER A 534 35.61 11.78 -26.03
CA SER A 534 35.74 10.43 -25.49
C SER A 534 36.21 10.48 -24.02
N ASP A 535 35.91 9.42 -23.29
CA ASP A 535 36.33 9.25 -21.90
C ASP A 535 37.87 9.26 -21.80
N GLU A 536 38.58 8.64 -22.74
CA GLU A 536 40.05 8.61 -22.79
C GLU A 536 40.66 10.03 -22.96
N ALA A 537 40.00 10.91 -23.67
CA ALA A 537 40.44 12.30 -23.89
C ALA A 537 40.12 13.22 -22.72
N LEU A 538 38.95 13.07 -22.12
CA LEU A 538 38.44 13.95 -21.04
C LEU A 538 38.97 13.54 -19.67
N GLU A 539 39.03 12.24 -19.36
CA GLU A 539 39.28 11.74 -17.99
C GLU A 539 40.78 11.60 -17.68
N ARG A 540 41.54 12.67 -17.90
CA ARG A 540 42.99 12.73 -17.60
C ARG A 540 43.42 14.14 -17.21
N ASP A 541 44.54 14.24 -16.51
CA ASP A 541 45.17 15.51 -16.11
C ASP A 541 44.18 16.46 -15.37
N LEU A 542 43.34 15.89 -14.49
CA LEU A 542 42.31 16.59 -13.77
C LEU A 542 42.89 17.29 -12.53
N ILE A 543 42.20 18.36 -12.06
CA ILE A 543 42.45 19.05 -10.83
C ILE A 543 41.35 18.61 -9.83
N PHE A 544 41.71 17.93 -8.76
CA PHE A 544 40.78 17.50 -7.73
C PHE A 544 40.21 18.74 -6.95
N VAL A 545 38.89 18.86 -6.86
CA VAL A 545 38.21 19.99 -6.20
C VAL A 545 37.74 19.65 -4.82
N GLY A 546 37.06 18.50 -4.65
CA GLY A 546 36.54 18.12 -3.32
C GLY A 546 35.60 16.93 -3.35
N LEU A 547 35.00 16.69 -2.18
CA LEU A 547 34.07 15.59 -1.91
C LEU A 547 32.72 16.13 -1.42
N LEU A 548 31.63 15.52 -1.87
CA LEU A 548 30.30 15.67 -1.29
C LEU A 548 29.82 14.34 -0.70
N GLY A 549 29.37 14.37 0.53
CA GLY A 549 28.76 13.27 1.24
C GLY A 549 27.26 13.43 1.31
N MET A 550 26.50 12.45 0.84
CA MET A 550 25.05 12.46 0.81
C MET A 550 24.44 11.22 1.45
N ILE A 551 23.25 11.36 1.96
CA ILE A 551 22.48 10.28 2.59
C ILE A 551 21.00 10.43 2.26
N ASP A 552 20.26 9.33 2.30
CA ASP A 552 18.81 9.37 2.41
C ASP A 552 18.44 9.54 3.89
N PRO A 553 17.99 10.75 4.31
CA PRO A 553 17.82 11.06 5.72
C PRO A 553 16.66 10.29 6.34
N ILE A 554 16.82 9.94 7.59
CA ILE A 554 15.77 9.37 8.43
C ILE A 554 14.61 10.37 8.51
N ARG A 555 13.37 9.89 8.47
CA ARG A 555 12.19 10.73 8.71
C ARG A 555 12.21 11.19 10.18
N PRO A 556 11.96 12.47 10.49
CA PRO A 556 12.07 13.02 11.85
C PRO A 556 11.25 12.27 12.90
N GLU A 557 10.04 11.81 12.50
CA GLU A 557 9.07 11.16 13.37
C GLU A 557 9.37 9.68 13.65
N VAL A 558 10.24 9.05 12.87
CA VAL A 558 10.50 7.59 12.99
C VAL A 558 11.21 7.24 14.28
N LYS A 559 12.09 8.10 14.78
CA LYS A 559 12.82 7.85 16.04
C LYS A 559 11.87 7.75 17.22
N ASP A 560 10.92 8.65 17.31
CA ASP A 560 9.89 8.64 18.36
C ASP A 560 8.97 7.43 18.20
N ALA A 561 8.57 7.09 16.96
CA ALA A 561 7.76 5.94 16.66
C ALA A 561 8.42 4.61 17.03
N VAL A 562 9.74 4.46 16.81
CA VAL A 562 10.52 3.28 17.22
C VAL A 562 10.57 3.19 18.76
N ALA A 563 10.74 4.30 19.46
CA ALA A 563 10.70 4.33 20.92
C ALA A 563 9.31 3.93 21.46
N GLU A 564 8.24 4.42 20.84
CA GLU A 564 6.87 4.04 21.18
C GLU A 564 6.59 2.55 20.93
N CYS A 565 7.06 1.97 19.81
CA CYS A 565 7.00 0.54 19.57
C CYS A 565 7.61 -0.26 20.72
N ARG A 566 8.82 0.10 21.15
CA ARG A 566 9.52 -0.58 22.25
C ARG A 566 8.76 -0.49 23.57
N MET A 567 8.23 0.69 23.92
CA MET A 567 7.39 0.86 25.10
C MET A 567 6.11 0.04 25.04
N ALA A 568 5.56 -0.14 23.85
CA ALA A 568 4.37 -0.92 23.60
C ALA A 568 4.61 -2.44 23.52
N GLY A 569 5.87 -2.89 23.70
CA GLY A 569 6.27 -4.31 23.60
C GLY A 569 6.33 -4.82 22.16
N ILE A 570 6.47 -3.93 21.18
CA ILE A 570 6.61 -4.25 19.75
C ILE A 570 8.09 -4.14 19.39
N ARG A 571 8.61 -5.14 18.69
CA ARG A 571 9.99 -5.14 18.22
C ARG A 571 10.06 -4.67 16.77
N PRO A 572 10.61 -3.47 16.50
CA PRO A 572 10.91 -3.04 15.13
C PRO A 572 12.15 -3.78 14.61
N ILE A 573 12.08 -4.21 13.37
CA ILE A 573 13.14 -4.90 12.66
C ILE A 573 13.38 -4.16 11.35
N MET A 574 14.63 -3.78 11.09
CA MET A 574 15.03 -3.15 9.84
C MET A 574 15.60 -4.20 8.88
N ILE A 575 15.08 -4.24 7.67
CA ILE A 575 15.53 -5.10 6.59
C ILE A 575 15.95 -4.21 5.43
N THR A 576 17.19 -4.35 4.93
CA THR A 576 17.72 -3.44 3.90
C THR A 576 18.70 -4.13 2.95
N GLY A 577 18.78 -3.61 1.71
CA GLY A 577 19.82 -3.95 0.74
C GLY A 577 21.15 -3.24 1.00
N ASP A 578 21.24 -2.33 1.97
CA ASP A 578 22.46 -1.57 2.29
C ASP A 578 23.60 -2.46 2.85
N GLN A 579 24.79 -1.89 2.87
CA GLN A 579 25.93 -2.50 3.55
C GLN A 579 25.72 -2.57 5.06
N LEU A 580 26.37 -3.55 5.70
CA LEU A 580 26.22 -3.80 7.14
C LEU A 580 26.54 -2.58 7.98
N ASP A 581 27.64 -1.88 7.71
CA ASP A 581 28.06 -0.72 8.48
C ASP A 581 27.04 0.42 8.40
N THR A 582 26.49 0.66 7.22
CA THR A 582 25.40 1.63 6.99
C THR A 582 24.15 1.24 7.77
N ALA A 583 23.75 -0.02 7.68
CA ALA A 583 22.57 -0.54 8.38
C ALA A 583 22.73 -0.46 9.91
N VAL A 584 23.92 -0.78 10.43
CA VAL A 584 24.25 -0.66 11.85
C VAL A 584 24.19 0.80 12.32
N ALA A 585 24.76 1.73 11.54
CA ALA A 585 24.74 3.15 11.88
C ALA A 585 23.31 3.70 11.97
N ILE A 586 22.46 3.39 10.98
CA ILE A 586 21.05 3.80 10.96
C ILE A 586 20.26 3.11 12.07
N GLY A 587 20.47 1.79 12.28
CA GLY A 587 19.79 1.05 13.33
C GLY A 587 20.09 1.56 14.75
N LYS A 588 21.33 2.02 14.99
CA LYS A 588 21.73 2.67 16.24
C LYS A 588 21.11 4.06 16.41
N ASP A 589 21.11 4.88 15.37
CA ASP A 589 20.51 6.22 15.41
C ASP A 589 19.00 6.17 15.66
N LEU A 590 18.31 5.22 15.05
CA LEU A 590 16.89 4.96 15.29
C LEU A 590 16.62 4.28 16.65
N GLY A 591 17.63 3.76 17.32
CA GLY A 591 17.46 2.99 18.56
C GLY A 591 16.86 1.59 18.33
N ILE A 592 16.93 1.03 17.11
CA ILE A 592 16.51 -0.35 16.81
C ILE A 592 17.51 -1.36 17.37
N ILE A 593 18.79 -1.03 17.42
CA ILE A 593 19.87 -1.85 17.99
C ILE A 593 20.76 -1.02 18.88
N GLU A 594 21.44 -1.68 19.81
CA GLU A 594 22.46 -1.08 20.68
C GLU A 594 23.87 -1.50 20.27
N SER A 595 24.02 -2.76 19.84
CA SER A 595 25.30 -3.34 19.40
C SER A 595 25.26 -3.66 17.91
N ALA A 596 26.45 -3.73 17.29
CA ALA A 596 26.61 -4.28 15.95
C ALA A 596 26.30 -5.80 15.88
N ASP A 597 26.39 -6.49 17.02
CA ASP A 597 26.09 -7.93 17.12
C ASP A 597 24.59 -8.24 16.92
N ASP A 598 23.72 -7.22 17.05
CA ASP A 598 22.29 -7.32 16.79
C ASP A 598 21.96 -7.23 15.28
N ALA A 599 22.98 -7.13 14.41
CA ALA A 599 22.87 -7.04 12.97
C ALA A 599 23.51 -8.24 12.27
N ILE A 600 22.94 -8.64 11.13
CA ILE A 600 23.43 -9.77 10.33
C ILE A 600 23.38 -9.48 8.83
N LEU A 601 24.33 -10.06 8.08
CA LEU A 601 24.36 -10.02 6.60
C LEU A 601 23.43 -11.07 5.99
N GLY A 602 22.82 -10.75 4.85
CA GLY A 602 22.03 -11.68 4.04
C GLY A 602 22.79 -12.93 3.63
N SER A 603 24.08 -12.80 3.26
CA SER A 603 24.92 -13.95 2.94
C SER A 603 25.08 -14.94 4.11
N ALA A 604 25.06 -14.48 5.35
CA ALA A 604 25.06 -15.40 6.49
C ALA A 604 23.70 -16.13 6.65
N LEU A 605 22.61 -15.59 6.12
CA LEU A 605 21.32 -16.29 6.06
C LEU A 605 21.30 -17.38 4.99
N ASP A 606 22.08 -17.25 3.92
CA ASP A 606 22.20 -18.28 2.88
C ASP A 606 22.82 -19.58 3.46
N ASP A 607 23.76 -19.42 4.40
CA ASP A 607 24.46 -20.54 5.05
C ASP A 607 23.62 -21.16 6.18
N MET A 608 22.54 -20.52 6.65
CA MET A 608 21.68 -21.01 7.74
C MET A 608 20.51 -21.84 7.20
N SER A 609 20.26 -22.98 7.82
CA SER A 609 19.00 -23.71 7.64
C SER A 609 17.81 -22.92 8.26
N ASP A 610 16.58 -23.24 7.83
CA ASP A 610 15.39 -22.60 8.39
C ASP A 610 15.22 -22.89 9.88
N GLU A 611 15.68 -24.05 10.37
CA GLU A 611 15.66 -24.42 11.79
C GLU A 611 16.69 -23.61 12.59
N GLU A 612 17.88 -23.38 12.04
CA GLU A 612 18.88 -22.49 12.66
C GLU A 612 18.43 -21.03 12.68
N LEU A 613 17.83 -20.55 11.58
CA LEU A 613 17.26 -19.21 11.54
C LEU A 613 16.14 -19.06 12.57
N LEU A 614 15.25 -20.03 12.69
CA LEU A 614 14.19 -20.03 13.69
C LEU A 614 14.77 -19.84 15.11
N ASN A 615 15.83 -20.56 15.45
CA ASN A 615 16.45 -20.49 16.78
C ASN A 615 17.19 -19.17 17.03
N LYS A 616 17.70 -18.51 15.98
CA LYS A 616 18.57 -17.32 16.08
C LYS A 616 17.88 -16.00 15.72
N VAL A 617 16.72 -16.04 15.05
CA VAL A 617 16.05 -14.81 14.57
C VAL A 617 15.77 -13.80 15.68
N GLY A 618 15.55 -14.28 16.90
CA GLY A 618 15.37 -13.45 18.09
C GLY A 618 16.61 -12.63 18.50
N THR A 619 17.81 -12.97 18.02
CA THR A 619 19.04 -12.25 18.32
C THR A 619 19.14 -10.96 17.48
N TYR A 620 18.67 -10.98 16.24
CA TYR A 620 18.90 -9.90 15.26
C TYR A 620 17.70 -8.98 15.15
N SER A 621 17.95 -7.68 15.00
CA SER A 621 16.94 -6.65 14.69
C SER A 621 17.29 -5.84 13.44
N VAL A 622 18.49 -6.05 12.85
CA VAL A 622 18.91 -5.44 11.60
C VAL A 622 19.44 -6.52 10.66
N PHE A 623 18.89 -6.56 9.46
CA PHE A 623 19.28 -7.47 8.40
C PHE A 623 19.77 -6.66 7.20
N ALA A 624 21.06 -6.80 6.84
CA ALA A 624 21.74 -6.03 5.80
C ALA A 624 22.04 -6.88 4.56
N ARG A 625 22.10 -6.28 3.36
CA ARG A 625 22.32 -6.98 2.08
C ARG A 625 21.35 -8.13 1.85
N VAL A 626 20.08 -7.92 2.19
CA VAL A 626 19.01 -8.92 2.14
C VAL A 626 18.45 -9.03 0.72
N GLN A 627 18.28 -10.27 0.25
CA GLN A 627 17.56 -10.59 -1.00
C GLN A 627 16.07 -10.87 -0.72
N PRO A 628 15.20 -10.87 -1.74
CA PRO A 628 13.75 -11.08 -1.56
C PRO A 628 13.39 -12.37 -0.80
N GLU A 629 14.11 -13.47 -1.09
CA GLU A 629 13.90 -14.78 -0.45
C GLU A 629 14.17 -14.72 1.05
N HIS A 630 15.19 -13.95 1.46
CA HIS A 630 15.54 -13.76 2.88
C HIS A 630 14.41 -13.05 3.63
N LYS A 631 13.75 -12.04 3.01
CA LYS A 631 12.61 -11.34 3.62
C LYS A 631 11.50 -12.32 3.98
N VAL A 632 11.18 -13.24 3.08
CA VAL A 632 10.16 -14.29 3.33
C VAL A 632 10.58 -15.23 4.47
N ARG A 633 11.85 -15.65 4.50
CA ARG A 633 12.37 -16.54 5.56
C ARG A 633 12.33 -15.88 6.93
N ILE A 634 12.73 -14.61 7.03
CA ILE A 634 12.70 -13.83 8.28
C ILE A 634 11.26 -13.73 8.81
N VAL A 635 10.31 -13.34 7.97
CA VAL A 635 8.89 -13.24 8.35
C VAL A 635 8.35 -14.59 8.81
N LYS A 636 8.60 -15.66 8.06
CA LYS A 636 8.17 -17.03 8.44
C LYS A 636 8.77 -17.49 9.77
N ALA A 637 10.05 -17.18 10.03
CA ALA A 637 10.70 -17.53 11.29
C ALA A 637 10.02 -16.85 12.49
N TRP A 638 9.67 -15.57 12.40
CA TRP A 638 8.94 -14.87 13.45
C TRP A 638 7.52 -15.44 13.65
N ARG A 639 6.80 -15.73 12.57
CA ARG A 639 5.47 -16.37 12.65
C ARG A 639 5.53 -17.77 13.29
N ALA A 640 6.58 -18.53 13.01
CA ALA A 640 6.79 -19.85 13.64
C ALA A 640 7.02 -19.78 15.15
N HIS A 641 7.46 -18.62 15.69
CA HIS A 641 7.46 -18.31 17.11
C HIS A 641 6.08 -17.91 17.66
N ASN A 642 5.02 -18.01 16.90
CA ASN A 642 3.66 -17.51 17.22
C ASN A 642 3.61 -16.01 17.50
N MET A 643 4.53 -15.25 16.92
CA MET A 643 4.53 -13.79 16.96
C MET A 643 3.76 -13.26 15.77
N VAL A 644 2.89 -12.28 16.01
CA VAL A 644 2.17 -11.57 14.94
C VAL A 644 3.15 -10.61 14.27
N ALA A 645 3.48 -10.91 13.02
CA ALA A 645 4.48 -10.19 12.24
C ALA A 645 3.83 -9.33 11.14
N ALA A 646 4.15 -8.04 11.13
CA ALA A 646 3.87 -7.12 10.04
C ALA A 646 5.11 -7.01 9.13
N MET A 647 4.89 -6.83 7.82
CA MET A 647 5.95 -6.63 6.83
C MET A 647 5.61 -5.50 5.89
N THR A 648 6.52 -4.52 5.75
CA THR A 648 6.39 -3.42 4.79
C THR A 648 7.21 -3.67 3.53
N GLY A 649 6.80 -3.07 2.42
CA GLY A 649 7.59 -3.05 1.19
C GLY A 649 6.93 -2.20 0.10
N ASP A 650 7.72 -1.81 -0.88
CA ASP A 650 7.32 -0.94 -1.99
C ASP A 650 7.52 -1.59 -3.37
N GLY A 651 8.45 -2.54 -3.51
CA GLY A 651 8.82 -3.17 -4.76
C GLY A 651 8.11 -4.52 -5.04
N VAL A 652 8.12 -4.92 -6.30
CA VAL A 652 7.64 -6.25 -6.74
C VAL A 652 8.31 -7.38 -5.94
N ASN A 653 9.58 -7.20 -5.61
CA ASN A 653 10.40 -8.15 -4.85
C ASN A 653 9.93 -8.34 -3.40
N ASP A 654 9.15 -7.41 -2.87
CA ASP A 654 8.63 -7.46 -1.50
C ASP A 654 7.27 -8.17 -1.41
N ALA A 655 6.56 -8.27 -2.51
CA ALA A 655 5.21 -8.83 -2.55
C ALA A 655 5.10 -10.23 -1.92
N PRO A 656 6.05 -11.19 -2.14
CA PRO A 656 6.01 -12.49 -1.48
C PRO A 656 6.16 -12.39 0.05
N ALA A 657 7.00 -11.48 0.54
CA ALA A 657 7.23 -11.27 1.97
C ALA A 657 6.00 -10.60 2.62
N ILE A 658 5.43 -9.56 1.98
CA ILE A 658 4.19 -8.89 2.38
C ILE A 658 3.04 -9.91 2.49
N LYS A 659 2.86 -10.75 1.47
CA LYS A 659 1.82 -11.79 1.46
C LYS A 659 2.05 -12.88 2.51
N SER A 660 3.30 -13.17 2.90
CA SER A 660 3.63 -14.19 3.90
C SER A 660 3.50 -13.69 5.34
N ALA A 661 3.38 -12.39 5.57
CA ALA A 661 3.17 -11.80 6.89
C ALA A 661 1.74 -12.04 7.40
N ASP A 662 1.53 -11.81 8.70
CA ASP A 662 0.18 -11.78 9.28
C ASP A 662 -0.51 -10.45 8.91
N ILE A 663 0.27 -9.40 8.65
CA ILE A 663 -0.18 -8.10 8.19
C ILE A 663 0.80 -7.63 7.11
N GLY A 664 0.34 -7.64 5.87
CA GLY A 664 1.05 -7.05 4.75
C GLY A 664 0.80 -5.55 4.65
N ILE A 665 1.86 -4.74 4.54
CA ILE A 665 1.78 -3.28 4.48
C ILE A 665 2.45 -2.80 3.19
N GLY A 666 1.68 -2.17 2.31
CA GLY A 666 2.16 -1.58 1.06
C GLY A 666 2.35 -0.07 1.18
N MET A 667 3.32 0.47 0.43
CA MET A 667 3.50 1.92 0.30
C MET A 667 2.47 2.49 -0.68
N GLY A 668 1.94 3.66 -0.37
CA GLY A 668 0.90 4.32 -1.18
C GLY A 668 1.45 5.19 -2.29
N ILE A 669 2.58 5.87 -2.04
CA ILE A 669 3.24 6.79 -2.97
C ILE A 669 4.25 6.01 -3.83
N THR A 670 5.27 5.41 -3.21
CA THR A 670 6.35 4.70 -3.89
C THR A 670 6.02 3.25 -4.24
N GLY A 671 5.01 2.68 -3.58
CA GLY A 671 4.64 1.28 -3.75
C GLY A 671 4.10 0.96 -5.14
N THR A 672 4.55 -0.16 -5.70
CA THR A 672 4.02 -0.71 -6.95
C THR A 672 2.60 -1.24 -6.74
N ASP A 673 1.83 -1.34 -7.82
CA ASP A 673 0.48 -1.91 -7.77
C ASP A 673 0.48 -3.34 -7.25
N VAL A 674 1.55 -4.10 -7.49
CA VAL A 674 1.73 -5.46 -6.97
C VAL A 674 1.71 -5.47 -5.45
N THR A 675 2.54 -4.63 -4.82
CA THR A 675 2.60 -4.53 -3.35
C THR A 675 1.29 -4.04 -2.78
N LYS A 676 0.66 -3.02 -3.41
CA LYS A 676 -0.66 -2.53 -3.01
C LYS A 676 -1.74 -3.62 -3.10
N ASN A 677 -1.68 -4.48 -4.12
CA ASN A 677 -2.69 -5.53 -4.33
C ASN A 677 -2.60 -6.68 -3.32
N VAL A 678 -1.40 -7.05 -2.88
CA VAL A 678 -1.21 -8.11 -1.90
C VAL A 678 -1.29 -7.62 -0.45
N ALA A 679 -1.16 -6.31 -0.21
CA ALA A 679 -1.17 -5.72 1.11
C ALA A 679 -2.55 -5.74 1.77
N ASP A 680 -2.58 -5.87 3.08
CA ASP A 680 -3.76 -5.75 3.94
C ASP A 680 -4.04 -4.29 4.33
N MET A 681 -2.97 -3.47 4.39
CA MET A 681 -3.00 -2.04 4.69
C MET A 681 -2.07 -1.28 3.74
N ILE A 682 -2.45 -0.07 3.35
CA ILE A 682 -1.63 0.84 2.54
C ILE A 682 -1.34 2.11 3.35
N LEU A 683 -0.09 2.54 3.35
CA LEU A 683 0.33 3.82 3.95
C LEU A 683 0.25 4.91 2.89
N ALA A 684 -0.73 5.81 3.00
CA ALA A 684 -0.89 6.89 2.02
C ALA A 684 0.25 7.91 2.02
N ASP A 685 1.07 7.94 3.07
CA ASP A 685 2.22 8.82 3.29
C ASP A 685 3.59 8.11 3.31
N ASP A 686 3.60 6.81 3.06
CA ASP A 686 4.78 5.94 3.11
C ASP A 686 5.57 6.03 4.42
N ASN A 687 4.93 6.30 5.56
CA ASN A 687 5.59 6.65 6.80
C ASN A 687 5.46 5.53 7.86
N PHE A 688 6.59 5.12 8.44
CA PHE A 688 6.61 4.13 9.53
C PHE A 688 5.78 4.56 10.74
N ALA A 689 5.77 5.85 11.10
CA ALA A 689 5.00 6.36 12.23
C ALA A 689 3.49 6.13 12.06
N THR A 690 3.01 6.10 10.83
CA THR A 690 1.63 5.77 10.51
C THR A 690 1.27 4.33 10.88
N ILE A 691 2.22 3.39 10.77
CA ILE A 691 2.03 2.00 11.22
C ILE A 691 1.79 1.97 12.72
N VAL A 692 2.60 2.71 13.48
CA VAL A 692 2.48 2.77 14.95
C VAL A 692 1.14 3.35 15.37
N SER A 693 0.72 4.46 14.74
CA SER A 693 -0.60 5.05 14.96
C SER A 693 -1.75 4.09 14.61
N ALA A 694 -1.58 3.29 13.56
CA ALA A 694 -2.56 2.29 13.17
C ALA A 694 -2.64 1.11 14.16
N VAL A 695 -1.50 0.68 14.72
CA VAL A 695 -1.46 -0.32 15.79
C VAL A 695 -2.16 0.20 17.06
N GLU A 696 -1.91 1.45 17.44
CA GLU A 696 -2.59 2.11 18.57
C GLU A 696 -4.11 2.09 18.38
N GLU A 697 -4.59 2.52 17.20
CA GLU A 697 -6.03 2.53 16.90
C GLU A 697 -6.61 1.09 16.86
N GLY A 698 -5.87 0.11 16.32
CA GLY A 698 -6.25 -1.30 16.34
C GLY A 698 -6.43 -1.84 17.77
N ARG A 699 -5.51 -1.53 18.68
CA ARG A 699 -5.62 -1.85 20.12
C ARG A 699 -6.83 -1.17 20.77
N ARG A 700 -7.10 0.08 20.40
CA ARG A 700 -8.25 0.85 20.89
C ARG A 700 -9.57 0.25 20.40
N ILE A 701 -9.65 -0.12 19.13
CA ILE A 701 -10.80 -0.81 18.53
C ILE A 701 -11.08 -2.11 19.29
N TYR A 702 -10.06 -2.97 19.46
CA TYR A 702 -10.18 -4.22 20.20
C TYR A 702 -10.66 -3.99 21.65
N SER A 703 -10.09 -3.00 22.36
CA SER A 703 -10.53 -2.63 23.70
C SER A 703 -12.00 -2.18 23.74
N ASN A 704 -12.45 -1.39 22.76
CA ASN A 704 -13.83 -0.94 22.66
C ASN A 704 -14.78 -2.10 22.37
N ILE A 705 -14.42 -3.01 21.47
CA ILE A 705 -15.19 -4.24 21.20
C ILE A 705 -15.32 -5.06 22.47
N ARG A 706 -14.21 -5.29 23.18
CA ARG A 706 -14.22 -6.05 24.44
C ARG A 706 -15.12 -5.42 25.51
N LYS A 707 -15.05 -4.09 25.67
CA LYS A 707 -15.92 -3.34 26.62
C LYS A 707 -17.39 -3.44 26.23
N SER A 708 -17.70 -3.33 24.93
CA SER A 708 -19.08 -3.46 24.43
C SER A 708 -19.65 -4.86 24.68
N ILE A 709 -18.86 -5.91 24.41
CA ILE A 709 -19.24 -7.30 24.67
C ILE A 709 -19.44 -7.52 26.17
N GLN A 710 -18.52 -7.02 27.01
CA GLN A 710 -18.62 -7.16 28.47
C GLN A 710 -19.88 -6.47 29.01
N PHE A 711 -20.20 -5.29 28.51
CA PHE A 711 -21.41 -4.56 28.92
C PHE A 711 -22.68 -5.32 28.53
N LEU A 712 -22.77 -5.81 27.28
CA LEU A 712 -23.89 -6.60 26.79
C LEU A 712 -24.14 -7.85 27.64
N LEU A 713 -23.09 -8.63 27.86
CA LEU A 713 -23.19 -9.86 28.64
C LEU A 713 -23.54 -9.57 30.10
N ALA A 714 -22.97 -8.53 30.70
CA ALA A 714 -23.24 -8.17 32.09
C ALA A 714 -24.71 -7.72 32.30
N THR A 715 -25.26 -6.93 31.38
CA THR A 715 -26.64 -6.50 31.40
C THR A 715 -27.59 -7.71 31.32
N ASN A 716 -27.40 -8.56 30.32
CA ASN A 716 -28.25 -9.73 30.11
C ASN A 716 -28.17 -10.74 31.28
N ILE A 717 -26.96 -10.99 31.82
CA ILE A 717 -26.80 -11.85 33.01
C ILE A 717 -27.51 -11.24 34.22
N SER A 718 -27.45 -9.92 34.40
CA SER A 718 -28.16 -9.23 35.49
C SER A 718 -29.68 -9.38 35.39
N GLU A 719 -30.23 -9.26 34.17
CA GLU A 719 -31.67 -9.49 33.91
C GLU A 719 -32.10 -10.92 34.21
N VAL A 720 -31.32 -11.89 33.70
CA VAL A 720 -31.54 -13.35 33.96
C VAL A 720 -31.54 -13.65 35.46
N LEU A 721 -30.53 -13.15 36.20
CA LEU A 721 -30.45 -13.33 37.65
C LEU A 721 -31.61 -12.69 38.39
N SER A 722 -32.01 -11.46 37.98
CA SER A 722 -33.16 -10.76 38.58
C SER A 722 -34.44 -11.55 38.39
N ILE A 723 -34.71 -12.07 37.21
CA ILE A 723 -35.89 -12.89 36.93
C ILE A 723 -35.84 -14.22 37.72
N LEU A 724 -34.66 -14.88 37.78
CA LEU A 724 -34.50 -16.13 38.51
C LEU A 724 -34.80 -15.95 40.03
N ILE A 725 -34.23 -14.90 40.64
CA ILE A 725 -34.42 -14.59 42.06
C ILE A 725 -35.88 -14.27 42.35
N THR A 726 -36.52 -13.47 41.52
CA THR A 726 -37.90 -13.03 41.73
C THR A 726 -38.91 -14.17 41.52
N THR A 727 -38.61 -15.05 40.54
CA THR A 727 -39.37 -16.29 40.34
C THR A 727 -39.31 -17.19 41.58
N ARG A 728 -38.12 -17.28 42.23
CA ARG A 728 -37.99 -18.07 43.48
C ARG A 728 -38.75 -17.41 44.64
N LEU A 729 -38.81 -16.09 44.69
CA LEU A 729 -39.49 -15.29 45.70
C LEU A 729 -41.01 -15.09 45.46
N ASN A 730 -41.54 -15.63 44.36
CA ASN A 730 -42.96 -15.61 43.98
C ASN A 730 -43.50 -14.23 43.62
N PHE A 731 -42.71 -13.38 43.00
CA PHE A 731 -43.24 -12.15 42.43
C PHE A 731 -42.59 -11.85 41.07
N THR A 732 -43.33 -11.11 40.23
CA THR A 732 -42.86 -10.73 38.89
C THR A 732 -42.46 -9.26 38.91
N ILE A 733 -41.17 -8.96 38.71
CA ILE A 733 -40.64 -7.60 38.62
C ILE A 733 -40.87 -7.03 37.23
N LEU A 734 -40.53 -7.80 36.19
CA LEU A 734 -40.49 -7.36 34.80
C LEU A 734 -41.35 -8.31 33.95
N LYS A 735 -42.18 -7.70 33.09
CA LYS A 735 -42.87 -8.43 32.01
C LYS A 735 -41.96 -8.51 30.78
N PRO A 736 -42.20 -9.44 29.81
CA PRO A 736 -41.42 -9.53 28.56
C PRO A 736 -41.26 -8.19 27.83
N ALA A 737 -42.33 -7.41 27.75
CA ALA A 737 -42.32 -6.10 27.14
C ALA A 737 -41.36 -5.10 27.82
N HIS A 738 -41.24 -5.14 29.16
CA HIS A 738 -40.32 -4.26 29.88
C HIS A 738 -38.85 -4.61 29.56
N LEU A 739 -38.51 -5.90 29.45
CA LEU A 739 -37.18 -6.37 29.11
C LEU A 739 -36.77 -5.96 27.70
N LEU A 740 -37.69 -6.10 26.74
CA LEU A 740 -37.48 -5.63 25.36
C LEU A 740 -37.20 -4.12 25.30
N TRP A 741 -37.96 -3.32 26.12
CA TRP A 741 -37.71 -1.89 26.19
C TRP A 741 -36.35 -1.54 26.81
N ILE A 742 -35.93 -2.24 27.86
CA ILE A 742 -34.63 -2.05 28.49
C ILE A 742 -33.52 -2.36 27.47
N ASN A 743 -33.58 -3.50 26.79
CA ASN A 743 -32.61 -3.88 25.78
C ASN A 743 -32.56 -2.86 24.63
N LEU A 744 -33.72 -2.45 24.11
CA LEU A 744 -33.80 -1.47 23.03
C LEU A 744 -33.19 -0.11 23.41
N ILE A 745 -33.51 0.42 24.62
CA ILE A 745 -32.99 1.72 25.09
C ILE A 745 -31.47 1.63 25.28
N THR A 746 -30.97 0.51 25.81
CA THR A 746 -29.54 0.30 25.99
C THR A 746 -28.78 0.14 24.66
N GLU A 747 -29.43 -0.39 23.62
CA GLU A 747 -28.86 -0.46 22.26
C GLU A 747 -28.85 0.90 21.56
N ILE A 748 -29.94 1.66 21.60
CA ILE A 748 -30.01 3.00 20.97
C ILE A 748 -28.96 3.94 21.57
N GLY A 749 -28.74 3.88 22.89
CA GLY A 749 -27.73 4.69 23.57
C GLY A 749 -26.30 4.42 23.07
N ARG A 750 -26.02 3.25 22.55
CA ARG A 750 -24.69 2.86 21.97
C ARG A 750 -24.46 3.35 20.55
N ALA A 751 -25.50 3.50 19.77
CA ALA A 751 -25.39 3.99 18.39
C ALA A 751 -24.94 5.46 18.32
N HIS A 752 -24.92 6.16 19.47
CA HIS A 752 -24.56 7.58 19.58
C HIS A 752 -23.20 7.82 20.26
N VAL A 753 -22.51 6.79 20.76
CA VAL A 753 -21.17 6.83 21.35
C VAL A 753 -20.12 6.25 20.40
#